data_3ee50baa3209c10c9a6081612500247b
#
_entry.id   3ee50baa3209c10c9a6081612500247b
#
_cell.length_a   1.000
_cell.length_b   1.000
_cell.length_c   1.000
_cell.angle_alpha   90.00
_cell.angle_beta   90.00
_cell.angle_gamma   90.00
#
_symmetry.space_group_name_H-M   'P 1'
#
loop_
_entity.id
_entity.type
_entity.pdbx_description
1 polymer ?
#
loop_
_entity_poly.entity_id
_entity_poly.type
_entity_poly.pdbx_seq_one_letter_code
_entity_poly.pdbx_strand_id
1 'polypeptide(L)'
;MLFDDKIQPYSLESRQDYDIVELADFEDESPVWTWCRTRLPHLIGTPLSILSWAFSLRFLLLLWRSLLSGGKPGVVASCYFITQVSLSIARVADDGWRFLCTNPRLRPRLRLIGQSVPRADVIVTTCGEEIDVVMDTVRAACDLDYPADRYRVLIADDAANPDLEMQIAALATKTPVTLLHYARPTKGGMKAGNMNSALNYLHSLGGAEYCTFCDVDMVFEPEFLRATLPLLVSDDEVGVAVVPQRFYNVPTNDPLYQSLNVDGKFDEIQRDSMNCAWVTGPGVVFRCEAVSDIGGFPENALAEDIMTGFTLQGRGWKVVYCREELQFGLVPDTFKAHVTQRMKWFVGRLRNSRRLNCAIASPLVAGMTWKQRISAICHCASPIASMMNRPLCSWIILLLIASGQPLITAKSDQLHSILFVYFLSKVTAHAEELLASTSCGYLALRRRIEGMHWLHTHLFFALAKELVPKSLAGSRIGFIPTALAESKIQERHPDRRPGLFRRLRVMFLYQDLWYHVVVVLAAAMIFSFALVKSNNEGSLRYLLTHLLVPGAAWSSHFASLRPIAYALWPPTMPERRELMTRESAKPRPEAKVNEDHLQLHLEDTSDDSTFEVWRPRAEQKLEFWDAWAILPEIPRHISLLFWVAVGLRLWQ
;
A
#
# COMPACT_ATOMS: atom_id res chain seq x y z
N MET A 1 26.29 16.38 -15.99
CA MET A 1 27.63 16.91 -15.73
C MET A 1 27.50 17.91 -14.60
N LEU A 2 27.48 17.44 -13.32
CA LEU A 2 27.54 18.21 -12.08
C LEU A 2 27.49 17.22 -10.89
N PHE A 3 28.40 16.27 -10.86
CA PHE A 3 28.75 15.47 -9.68
C PHE A 3 30.14 14.93 -9.90
N ASP A 4 31.12 15.83 -9.67
CA ASP A 4 32.52 15.44 -9.62
C ASP A 4 33.10 15.91 -8.27
N ASP A 5 32.52 15.40 -7.18
CA ASP A 5 33.12 15.37 -5.87
C ASP A 5 33.01 13.96 -5.31
N LYS A 6 34.10 13.24 -5.42
CA LYS A 6 34.27 11.88 -4.93
C LYS A 6 33.99 11.84 -3.44
N ILE A 7 32.86 11.23 -3.06
CA ILE A 7 32.59 10.79 -1.70
C ILE A 7 33.74 9.86 -1.32
N GLN A 8 34.55 10.23 -0.32
CA GLN A 8 35.59 9.35 0.19
C GLN A 8 34.95 8.08 0.78
N PRO A 9 35.46 6.89 0.46
CA PRO A 9 34.90 5.64 1.03
C PRO A 9 35.12 5.65 2.54
N TYR A 10 34.04 5.29 3.26
CA TYR A 10 34.12 5.05 4.70
C TYR A 10 35.14 3.95 5.00
N SER A 11 36.06 4.20 5.93
CA SER A 11 36.84 3.13 6.52
C SER A 11 35.94 2.31 7.44
N LEU A 12 35.74 1.04 7.08
CA LEU A 12 35.07 0.05 7.95
C LEU A 12 35.86 -0.09 9.25
N GLU A 13 35.38 0.54 10.32
CA GLU A 13 35.86 0.23 11.67
C GLU A 13 35.43 -1.21 12.01
N SER A 14 36.35 -1.95 12.63
CA SER A 14 36.25 -3.37 12.91
C SER A 14 34.94 -3.73 13.64
N ARG A 15 34.22 -4.72 13.10
CA ARG A 15 33.07 -5.42 13.71
C ARG A 15 33.47 -5.95 15.08
N GLN A 16 33.12 -5.31 16.20
CA GLN A 16 33.45 -6.05 17.42
C GLN A 16 32.77 -5.71 18.73
N ASP A 17 31.77 -4.94 18.95
CA ASP A 17 31.24 -4.80 20.32
C ASP A 17 29.70 -4.77 20.45
N TYR A 18 29.00 -5.45 19.55
CA TYR A 18 27.54 -5.65 19.68
C TYR A 18 27.13 -7.07 19.30
N ASP A 19 26.05 -7.55 19.90
CA ASP A 19 25.46 -8.85 19.63
C ASP A 19 24.15 -8.70 18.87
N ILE A 20 23.82 -9.71 18.06
CA ILE A 20 22.49 -9.85 17.42
C ILE A 20 21.77 -11.02 18.08
N VAL A 21 20.65 -10.70 18.73
CA VAL A 21 19.83 -11.70 19.43
C VAL A 21 18.52 -11.90 18.66
N GLU A 22 18.11 -13.14 18.50
CA GLU A 22 16.82 -13.52 17.98
C GLU A 22 15.78 -13.59 19.12
N LEU A 23 14.70 -12.85 18.98
CA LEU A 23 13.57 -12.89 19.89
C LEU A 23 12.59 -14.00 19.50
N ALA A 24 11.97 -14.63 20.49
CA ALA A 24 10.86 -15.55 20.23
C ALA A 24 9.74 -14.87 19.44
N ASP A 25 9.08 -15.62 18.58
CA ASP A 25 7.84 -15.18 17.97
C ASP A 25 6.77 -14.94 19.04
N PHE A 26 5.81 -14.06 18.76
CA PHE A 26 4.79 -13.60 19.70
C PHE A 26 4.23 -14.75 20.56
N GLU A 27 4.39 -14.66 21.87
CA GLU A 27 4.09 -15.73 22.85
C GLU A 27 2.61 -16.14 22.92
N ASP A 28 1.70 -15.31 22.39
CA ASP A 28 0.24 -15.46 22.55
C ASP A 28 -0.44 -16.34 21.48
N GLU A 29 0.29 -16.86 20.48
CA GLU A 29 -0.31 -17.66 19.41
C GLU A 29 0.12 -19.12 19.46
N SER A 30 -0.84 -20.03 19.37
CA SER A 30 -0.49 -21.45 19.23
C SER A 30 0.36 -21.69 17.98
N PRO A 31 1.40 -22.55 18.04
CA PRO A 31 2.27 -22.85 16.90
C PRO A 31 1.49 -23.33 15.65
N VAL A 32 0.38 -24.04 15.86
CA VAL A 32 -0.49 -24.51 14.77
C VAL A 32 -1.17 -23.34 14.07
N TRP A 33 -1.68 -22.36 14.84
CA TRP A 33 -2.35 -21.21 14.28
C TRP A 33 -1.38 -20.29 13.54
N THR A 34 -0.20 -20.09 14.09
CA THR A 34 0.90 -19.36 13.42
C THR A 34 1.29 -20.04 12.11
N TRP A 35 1.42 -21.37 12.10
CA TRP A 35 1.69 -22.15 10.88
C TRP A 35 0.55 -22.01 9.85
N CYS A 36 -0.70 -22.11 10.28
CA CYS A 36 -1.87 -21.93 9.39
C CYS A 36 -1.90 -20.54 8.75
N ARG A 37 -1.60 -19.49 9.52
CA ARG A 37 -1.59 -18.12 9.03
C ARG A 37 -0.43 -17.83 8.07
N THR A 38 0.73 -18.39 8.33
CA THR A 38 1.96 -18.03 7.63
C THR A 38 2.30 -18.98 6.49
N ARG A 39 2.06 -20.28 6.63
CA ARG A 39 2.46 -21.30 5.64
C ARG A 39 1.33 -21.77 4.73
N LEU A 40 0.12 -21.92 5.28
CA LEU A 40 -1.00 -22.48 4.53
C LEU A 40 -1.39 -21.63 3.31
N PRO A 41 -1.47 -20.27 3.38
CA PRO A 41 -1.78 -19.44 2.23
C PRO A 41 -0.80 -19.65 1.06
N HIS A 42 0.44 -19.97 1.35
CA HIS A 42 1.47 -20.17 0.33
C HIS A 42 1.50 -21.59 -0.22
N LEU A 43 1.35 -22.60 0.65
CA LEU A 43 1.36 -24.01 0.23
C LEU A 43 0.17 -24.34 -0.66
N ILE A 44 -1.02 -23.88 -0.31
CA ILE A 44 -2.26 -24.17 -1.04
C ILE A 44 -2.60 -23.03 -2.00
N GLY A 45 -2.24 -21.79 -1.66
CA GLY A 45 -2.54 -20.62 -2.47
C GLY A 45 -1.93 -20.67 -3.86
N THR A 46 -0.66 -21.05 -3.99
CA THR A 46 -0.02 -21.16 -5.31
C THR A 46 -0.70 -22.21 -6.22
N PRO A 47 -0.98 -23.46 -5.78
CA PRO A 47 -1.77 -24.40 -6.56
C PRO A 47 -3.16 -23.89 -6.92
N LEU A 48 -3.87 -23.24 -6.00
CA LEU A 48 -5.18 -22.64 -6.28
C LEU A 48 -5.11 -21.51 -7.29
N SER A 49 -4.11 -20.66 -7.21
CA SER A 49 -3.85 -19.62 -8.21
C SER A 49 -3.62 -20.23 -9.59
N ILE A 50 -2.78 -21.26 -9.71
CA ILE A 50 -2.53 -21.97 -10.96
C ILE A 50 -3.84 -22.53 -11.51
N LEU A 51 -4.64 -23.20 -10.69
CA LEU A 51 -5.94 -23.74 -11.09
C LEU A 51 -6.91 -22.63 -11.54
N SER A 52 -6.99 -21.54 -10.78
CA SER A 52 -7.82 -20.38 -11.12
C SER A 52 -7.42 -19.77 -12.47
N TRP A 53 -6.12 -19.68 -12.74
CA TRP A 53 -5.61 -19.21 -14.04
C TRP A 53 -5.89 -20.20 -15.17
N ALA A 54 -5.70 -21.49 -14.93
CA ALA A 54 -6.00 -22.55 -15.90
C ALA A 54 -7.47 -22.57 -16.29
N PHE A 55 -8.39 -22.44 -15.31
CA PHE A 55 -9.83 -22.34 -15.58
C PHE A 55 -10.19 -21.03 -16.28
N SER A 56 -9.54 -19.90 -15.94
CA SER A 56 -9.75 -18.63 -16.63
C SER A 56 -9.31 -18.72 -18.10
N LEU A 57 -8.16 -19.32 -18.38
CA LEU A 57 -7.69 -19.57 -19.75
C LEU A 57 -8.63 -20.51 -20.50
N ARG A 58 -9.07 -21.59 -19.86
CA ARG A 58 -10.04 -22.54 -20.46
C ARG A 58 -11.36 -21.85 -20.78
N PHE A 59 -11.83 -20.95 -19.90
CA PHE A 59 -13.00 -20.14 -20.16
C PHE A 59 -12.84 -19.26 -21.42
N LEU A 60 -11.72 -18.59 -21.58
CA LEU A 60 -11.42 -17.79 -22.77
C LEU A 60 -11.35 -18.66 -24.04
N LEU A 61 -10.76 -19.84 -23.97
CA LEU A 61 -10.72 -20.79 -25.11
C LEU A 61 -12.12 -21.29 -25.50
N LEU A 62 -12.98 -21.53 -24.52
CA LEU A 62 -14.37 -21.92 -24.78
C LEU A 62 -15.19 -20.77 -25.38
N LEU A 63 -15.01 -19.55 -24.89
CA LEU A 63 -15.62 -18.35 -25.49
C LEU A 63 -15.16 -18.16 -26.95
N TRP A 64 -13.86 -18.30 -27.20
CA TRP A 64 -13.29 -18.22 -28.54
C TRP A 64 -13.91 -19.29 -29.49
N ARG A 65 -13.99 -20.54 -29.04
CA ARG A 65 -14.63 -21.63 -29.80
C ARG A 65 -16.10 -21.34 -30.09
N SER A 66 -16.80 -20.76 -29.12
CA SER A 66 -18.23 -20.42 -29.30
C SER A 66 -18.42 -19.32 -30.37
N LEU A 67 -17.51 -18.36 -30.45
CA LEU A 67 -17.54 -17.33 -31.50
C LEU A 67 -17.35 -17.93 -32.91
N LEU A 68 -16.45 -18.93 -33.03
CA LEU A 68 -16.15 -19.55 -34.32
C LEU A 68 -17.24 -20.53 -34.79
N SER A 69 -17.98 -21.15 -33.87
CA SER A 69 -18.99 -22.18 -34.18
C SER A 69 -20.32 -21.63 -34.68
N GLY A 70 -20.57 -20.33 -34.51
CA GLY A 70 -21.85 -19.66 -34.83
C GLY A 70 -21.94 -19.00 -36.23
N GLY A 71 -20.98 -19.23 -37.11
CA GLY A 71 -20.88 -18.50 -38.37
C GLY A 71 -20.17 -17.15 -38.22
N LYS A 72 -20.71 -16.02 -38.77
CA LYS A 72 -20.13 -14.70 -38.53
C LYS A 72 -20.32 -14.31 -37.06
N PRO A 73 -19.23 -14.06 -36.31
CA PRO A 73 -19.34 -13.69 -34.92
C PRO A 73 -20.10 -12.35 -34.74
N GLY A 74 -21.05 -12.32 -33.82
CA GLY A 74 -21.77 -11.10 -33.48
C GLY A 74 -20.83 -10.07 -32.83
N VAL A 75 -21.00 -8.80 -33.18
CA VAL A 75 -20.15 -7.70 -32.68
C VAL A 75 -20.14 -7.66 -31.14
N VAL A 76 -21.28 -7.79 -30.51
CA VAL A 76 -21.42 -7.75 -29.04
C VAL A 76 -20.64 -8.89 -28.36
N ALA A 77 -20.79 -10.12 -28.84
CA ALA A 77 -20.07 -11.27 -28.30
C ALA A 77 -18.55 -11.17 -28.54
N SER A 78 -18.14 -10.64 -29.70
CA SER A 78 -16.73 -10.38 -29.99
C SER A 78 -16.13 -9.31 -29.05
N CYS A 79 -16.82 -8.19 -28.85
CA CYS A 79 -16.41 -7.16 -27.88
C CYS A 79 -16.36 -7.72 -26.45
N TYR A 80 -17.32 -8.54 -26.06
CA TYR A 80 -17.29 -9.19 -24.76
C TYR A 80 -16.08 -10.10 -24.60
N PHE A 81 -15.74 -10.92 -25.59
CA PHE A 81 -14.53 -11.74 -25.59
C PHE A 81 -13.25 -10.90 -25.43
N ILE A 82 -13.13 -9.83 -26.22
CA ILE A 82 -11.97 -8.91 -26.14
C ILE A 82 -11.84 -8.31 -24.75
N THR A 83 -12.94 -7.90 -24.12
CA THR A 83 -12.91 -7.37 -22.74
C THR A 83 -12.48 -8.43 -21.73
N GLN A 84 -12.88 -9.71 -21.90
CA GLN A 84 -12.44 -10.80 -21.00
C GLN A 84 -10.93 -11.10 -21.17
N VAL A 85 -10.41 -11.07 -22.39
CA VAL A 85 -8.95 -11.16 -22.63
C VAL A 85 -8.21 -10.01 -21.97
N SER A 86 -8.71 -8.79 -22.15
CA SER A 86 -8.13 -7.57 -21.57
C SER A 86 -8.12 -7.60 -20.03
N LEU A 87 -9.20 -8.06 -19.39
CA LEU A 87 -9.27 -8.26 -17.95
C LEU A 87 -8.30 -9.34 -17.45
N SER A 88 -8.02 -10.36 -18.26
CA SER A 88 -7.02 -11.37 -17.94
C SER A 88 -5.60 -10.79 -17.97
N ILE A 89 -5.30 -9.88 -18.91
CA ILE A 89 -4.04 -9.13 -18.94
C ILE A 89 -3.90 -8.25 -17.68
N ALA A 90 -4.98 -7.58 -17.26
CA ALA A 90 -4.98 -6.81 -16.02
C ALA A 90 -4.63 -7.68 -14.79
N ARG A 91 -5.18 -8.90 -14.74
CA ARG A 91 -4.86 -9.86 -13.67
C ARG A 91 -3.38 -10.26 -13.69
N VAL A 92 -2.79 -10.48 -14.87
CA VAL A 92 -1.35 -10.78 -14.99
C VAL A 92 -0.51 -9.62 -14.44
N ALA A 93 -0.86 -8.38 -14.75
CA ALA A 93 -0.14 -7.21 -14.26
C ALA A 93 -0.23 -7.03 -12.73
N ASP A 94 -1.35 -7.40 -12.11
CA ASP A 94 -1.52 -7.25 -10.68
C ASP A 94 -0.91 -8.41 -9.87
N ASP A 95 -1.14 -9.64 -10.30
CA ASP A 95 -0.88 -10.84 -9.50
C ASP A 95 0.20 -11.77 -10.11
N GLY A 96 0.61 -11.55 -11.37
CA GLY A 96 1.54 -12.44 -12.07
C GLY A 96 2.88 -12.65 -11.36
N TRP A 97 3.36 -11.64 -10.64
CA TRP A 97 4.60 -11.73 -9.86
C TRP A 97 4.49 -12.72 -8.68
N ARG A 98 3.28 -13.01 -8.17
CA ARG A 98 3.07 -13.92 -7.04
C ARG A 98 3.46 -15.35 -7.35
N PHE A 99 3.37 -15.77 -8.61
CA PHE A 99 3.86 -17.10 -9.04
C PHE A 99 5.36 -17.28 -8.89
N LEU A 100 6.12 -16.20 -8.75
CA LEU A 100 7.57 -16.24 -8.55
C LEU A 100 7.94 -16.52 -7.10
N CYS A 101 7.02 -16.28 -6.19
CA CYS A 101 7.18 -16.45 -4.76
C CYS A 101 6.72 -17.86 -4.35
N THR A 102 7.62 -18.83 -4.44
CA THR A 102 7.31 -20.23 -4.10
C THR A 102 7.53 -20.57 -2.64
N ASN A 103 8.30 -19.76 -1.92
CA ASN A 103 8.59 -19.97 -0.50
C ASN A 103 8.74 -18.60 0.21
N PRO A 104 7.68 -18.08 0.83
CA PRO A 104 7.75 -16.80 1.52
C PRO A 104 8.73 -16.87 2.69
N ARG A 105 9.53 -15.84 2.83
CA ARG A 105 10.49 -15.72 3.91
C ARG A 105 9.83 -15.03 5.10
N LEU A 106 9.77 -15.74 6.21
CA LEU A 106 9.46 -15.14 7.51
C LEU A 106 10.79 -14.86 8.19
N ARG A 107 11.19 -13.60 8.22
CA ARG A 107 12.41 -13.21 8.93
C ARG A 107 12.19 -13.29 10.43
N PRO A 108 13.20 -13.77 11.18
CA PRO A 108 13.14 -13.76 12.64
C PRO A 108 13.07 -12.32 13.15
N ARG A 109 12.56 -12.15 14.37
CA ARG A 109 12.64 -10.90 15.10
C ARG A 109 14.04 -10.78 15.69
N LEU A 110 14.77 -9.79 15.26
CA LEU A 110 16.15 -9.56 15.68
C LEU A 110 16.26 -8.31 16.53
N ARG A 111 17.23 -8.30 17.45
CA ARG A 111 17.61 -7.10 18.22
C ARG A 111 19.12 -6.95 18.23
N LEU A 112 19.54 -5.72 17.95
CA LEU A 112 20.93 -5.30 18.11
C LEU A 112 21.16 -4.90 19.57
N ILE A 113 22.07 -5.57 20.26
CA ILE A 113 22.36 -5.35 21.69
C ILE A 113 23.79 -4.84 21.83
N GLY A 114 24.02 -3.93 22.76
CA GLY A 114 25.32 -3.34 23.06
C GLY A 114 25.32 -1.82 22.94
N GLN A 115 26.47 -1.20 23.28
CA GLN A 115 26.68 0.26 23.23
C GLN A 115 27.49 0.68 22.00
N SER A 116 28.40 -0.15 21.53
CA SER A 116 29.24 0.15 20.36
C SER A 116 28.55 -0.17 19.02
N VAL A 117 27.23 0.01 18.97
CA VAL A 117 26.38 -0.24 17.79
C VAL A 117 26.71 0.72 16.64
N PRO A 118 26.38 0.38 15.38
CA PRO A 118 26.61 1.24 14.22
C PRO A 118 25.97 2.62 14.35
N ARG A 119 26.57 3.63 13.72
CA ARG A 119 26.01 4.98 13.72
C ARG A 119 24.86 5.12 12.74
N ALA A 120 23.80 5.84 13.15
CA ALA A 120 22.62 6.08 12.33
C ALA A 120 22.21 7.56 12.33
N ASP A 121 21.77 8.06 11.18
CA ASP A 121 21.14 9.37 11.04
C ASP A 121 19.62 9.21 10.84
N VAL A 122 18.83 9.82 11.73
CA VAL A 122 17.37 9.83 11.66
C VAL A 122 16.92 11.18 11.10
N ILE A 123 16.31 11.20 9.93
CA ILE A 123 15.97 12.41 9.21
C ILE A 123 14.44 12.55 9.13
N VAL A 124 13.90 13.59 9.74
CA VAL A 124 12.47 13.94 9.67
C VAL A 124 12.30 15.01 8.60
N THR A 125 11.54 14.71 7.54
CA THR A 125 11.31 15.63 6.43
C THR A 125 10.01 16.37 6.60
N THR A 126 10.03 17.72 6.63
CA THR A 126 8.85 18.59 6.73
C THR A 126 8.78 19.62 5.61
N CYS A 127 7.57 20.07 5.29
CA CYS A 127 7.30 21.05 4.23
C CYS A 127 6.18 22.05 4.66
N GLY A 128 6.07 22.32 5.97
CA GLY A 128 5.10 23.29 6.52
C GLY A 128 3.84 22.65 7.11
N GLU A 129 3.95 21.40 7.55
CA GLU A 129 2.91 20.72 8.33
C GLU A 129 2.73 21.38 9.72
N GLU A 130 1.68 21.01 10.44
CA GLU A 130 1.38 21.52 11.78
C GLU A 130 2.52 21.20 12.77
N ILE A 131 3.02 22.23 13.46
CA ILE A 131 4.21 22.12 14.31
C ILE A 131 4.04 21.08 15.42
N ASP A 132 2.85 20.94 15.99
CA ASP A 132 2.59 19.95 17.04
C ASP A 132 2.67 18.50 16.52
N VAL A 133 2.32 18.26 15.26
CA VAL A 133 2.49 16.94 14.59
C VAL A 133 3.98 16.68 14.36
N VAL A 134 4.70 17.66 13.83
CA VAL A 134 6.16 17.58 13.62
C VAL A 134 6.87 17.30 14.94
N MET A 135 6.55 18.04 15.99
CA MET A 135 7.22 17.90 17.28
C MET A 135 6.94 16.58 17.98
N ASP A 136 5.77 15.96 17.79
CA ASP A 136 5.51 14.61 18.33
C ASP A 136 6.42 13.58 17.66
N THR A 137 6.58 13.65 16.36
CA THR A 137 7.48 12.77 15.61
C THR A 137 8.94 12.99 16.01
N VAL A 138 9.36 14.25 16.14
CA VAL A 138 10.73 14.60 16.57
C VAL A 138 11.04 14.09 17.98
N ARG A 139 10.09 14.26 18.93
CA ARG A 139 10.26 13.75 20.30
C ARG A 139 10.40 12.24 20.32
N ALA A 140 9.56 11.53 19.56
CA ALA A 140 9.65 10.07 19.46
C ALA A 140 10.97 9.61 18.81
N ALA A 141 11.47 10.34 17.82
CA ALA A 141 12.77 10.09 17.20
C ALA A 141 13.94 10.32 18.18
N CYS A 142 13.80 11.27 19.12
CA CYS A 142 14.79 11.50 20.18
C CYS A 142 14.70 10.50 21.34
N ASP A 143 13.64 9.68 21.40
CA ASP A 143 13.40 8.67 22.44
C ASP A 143 13.52 7.23 21.90
N LEU A 144 14.35 7.01 20.89
CA LEU A 144 14.65 5.66 20.43
C LEU A 144 15.53 4.93 21.46
N ASP A 145 15.30 3.62 21.62
CA ASP A 145 16.15 2.72 22.40
C ASP A 145 17.44 2.45 21.63
N TYR A 146 18.33 3.46 21.64
CA TYR A 146 19.63 3.42 20.97
C TYR A 146 20.60 4.34 21.70
N PRO A 147 21.91 4.04 21.79
CA PRO A 147 22.86 4.89 22.50
C PRO A 147 22.87 6.30 21.90
N ALA A 148 22.73 7.32 22.75
CA ALA A 148 22.54 8.72 22.32
C ALA A 148 23.70 9.30 21.51
N ASP A 149 24.90 8.77 21.71
CA ASP A 149 26.12 9.12 20.98
C ASP A 149 26.26 8.38 19.63
N ARG A 150 25.37 7.40 19.38
CA ARG A 150 25.41 6.55 18.18
C ARG A 150 24.34 6.93 17.14
N TYR A 151 23.47 7.88 17.45
CA TYR A 151 22.55 8.41 16.43
C TYR A 151 22.32 9.90 16.56
N ARG A 152 21.87 10.51 15.49
CA ARG A 152 21.50 11.93 15.43
C ARG A 152 20.11 12.06 14.82
N VAL A 153 19.39 13.08 15.23
CA VAL A 153 18.09 13.44 14.64
C VAL A 153 18.23 14.77 13.90
N LEU A 154 17.88 14.78 12.62
CA LEU A 154 17.88 15.98 11.78
C LEU A 154 16.48 16.29 11.29
N ILE A 155 16.01 17.50 11.48
CA ILE A 155 14.79 18.01 10.87
C ILE A 155 15.16 18.75 9.58
N ALA A 156 14.76 18.18 8.43
CA ALA A 156 14.97 18.76 7.12
C ALA A 156 13.74 19.58 6.73
N ASP A 157 13.76 20.88 7.05
CA ASP A 157 12.63 21.79 6.94
C ASP A 157 12.62 22.56 5.61
N ASP A 158 11.79 22.13 4.66
CA ASP A 158 11.60 22.83 3.39
C ASP A 158 10.79 24.12 3.52
N ALA A 159 10.03 24.31 4.60
CA ALA A 159 9.29 25.56 4.85
C ALA A 159 10.17 26.66 5.45
N ALA A 160 11.28 26.30 6.10
CA ALA A 160 12.14 27.20 6.86
C ALA A 160 11.35 27.97 7.93
N ASN A 161 10.58 27.22 8.75
CA ASN A 161 9.67 27.79 9.73
C ASN A 161 10.43 28.21 11.02
N PRO A 162 10.49 29.51 11.36
CA PRO A 162 11.26 29.95 12.52
C PRO A 162 10.67 29.51 13.87
N ASP A 163 9.35 29.30 13.95
CA ASP A 163 8.72 28.80 15.17
C ASP A 163 9.06 27.32 15.41
N LEU A 164 9.18 26.54 14.34
CA LEU A 164 9.65 25.15 14.41
C LEU A 164 11.12 25.11 14.84
N GLU A 165 11.98 25.93 14.24
CA GLU A 165 13.39 26.03 14.61
C GLU A 165 13.56 26.36 16.09
N MET A 166 12.81 27.31 16.62
CA MET A 166 12.84 27.70 18.03
C MET A 166 12.42 26.54 18.95
N GLN A 167 11.36 25.78 18.59
CA GLN A 167 10.92 24.63 19.40
C GLN A 167 11.92 23.45 19.34
N ILE A 168 12.57 23.24 18.20
CA ILE A 168 13.65 22.24 18.06
C ILE A 168 14.83 22.63 18.93
N ALA A 169 15.26 23.90 18.89
CA ALA A 169 16.35 24.40 19.74
C ALA A 169 16.05 24.22 21.24
N ALA A 170 14.81 24.49 21.65
CA ALA A 170 14.37 24.28 23.02
C ALA A 170 14.35 22.78 23.42
N LEU A 171 14.00 21.87 22.50
CA LEU A 171 14.05 20.42 22.75
C LEU A 171 15.48 19.91 22.80
N ALA A 172 16.37 20.45 21.97
CA ALA A 172 17.78 20.05 21.91
C ALA A 172 18.51 20.23 23.26
N THR A 173 18.06 21.17 24.12
CA THR A 173 18.61 21.35 25.48
C THR A 173 18.12 20.32 26.49
N LYS A 174 17.11 19.51 26.15
CA LYS A 174 16.45 18.54 27.03
C LYS A 174 16.69 17.08 26.66
N THR A 175 17.27 16.84 25.47
CA THR A 175 17.57 15.50 24.98
C THR A 175 19.08 15.25 24.97
N PRO A 176 19.54 14.03 25.34
CA PRO A 176 20.97 13.68 25.20
C PRO A 176 21.36 13.41 23.74
N VAL A 177 20.39 13.28 22.83
CA VAL A 177 20.62 12.99 21.42
C VAL A 177 20.99 14.28 20.69
N THR A 178 21.94 14.21 19.77
CA THR A 178 22.25 15.34 18.88
C THR A 178 21.07 15.64 17.98
N LEU A 179 20.36 16.76 18.25
CA LEU A 179 19.20 17.22 17.52
C LEU A 179 19.54 18.45 16.68
N LEU A 180 19.32 18.38 15.38
CA LEU A 180 19.69 19.40 14.40
C LEU A 180 18.47 19.89 13.62
N HIS A 181 18.45 21.18 13.30
CA HIS A 181 17.52 21.77 12.34
C HIS A 181 18.29 22.20 11.07
N TYR A 182 17.74 21.87 9.92
CA TYR A 182 18.35 22.24 8.64
C TYR A 182 17.28 22.68 7.63
N ALA A 183 17.36 23.94 7.22
CA ALA A 183 16.59 24.48 6.11
C ALA A 183 17.53 24.67 4.91
N ARG A 184 17.29 23.94 3.82
CA ARG A 184 18.15 24.03 2.64
C ARG A 184 18.04 25.40 1.96
N PRO A 185 19.17 26.01 1.55
CA PRO A 185 19.19 27.36 0.96
C PRO A 185 18.52 27.40 -0.43
N THR A 186 18.60 26.31 -1.19
CA THR A 186 18.05 26.23 -2.56
C THR A 186 16.99 25.13 -2.62
N LYS A 187 15.76 25.49 -2.98
CA LYS A 187 14.65 24.56 -3.15
C LYS A 187 14.66 23.96 -4.56
N GLY A 188 14.37 22.66 -4.67
CA GLY A 188 14.29 21.93 -5.94
C GLY A 188 14.25 20.43 -5.70
N GLY A 189 14.01 19.62 -6.74
CA GLY A 189 14.06 18.17 -6.64
C GLY A 189 12.92 17.53 -5.83
N MET A 190 11.90 18.30 -5.39
CA MET A 190 10.80 17.85 -4.53
C MET A 190 11.32 17.26 -3.19
N LYS A 191 10.64 16.24 -2.63
CA LYS A 191 11.05 15.59 -1.37
C LYS A 191 12.44 14.95 -1.50
N ALA A 192 12.74 14.28 -2.62
CA ALA A 192 14.06 13.69 -2.86
C ALA A 192 15.20 14.72 -2.81
N GLY A 193 14.97 15.93 -3.33
CA GLY A 193 15.95 17.02 -3.24
C GLY A 193 16.19 17.49 -1.81
N ASN A 194 15.15 17.50 -0.95
CA ASN A 194 15.31 17.77 0.49
C ASN A 194 16.09 16.64 1.17
N MET A 195 15.76 15.38 0.88
CA MET A 195 16.46 14.21 1.41
C MET A 195 17.96 14.21 1.04
N ASN A 196 18.30 14.48 -0.23
CA ASN A 196 19.67 14.56 -0.70
C ASN A 196 20.45 15.71 -0.02
N SER A 197 19.79 16.87 0.11
CA SER A 197 20.40 18.03 0.78
C SER A 197 20.66 17.76 2.26
N ALA A 198 19.74 17.09 2.96
CA ALA A 198 19.89 16.69 4.35
C ALA A 198 21.04 15.69 4.54
N LEU A 199 21.15 14.68 3.67
CA LEU A 199 22.27 13.73 3.70
C LEU A 199 23.62 14.41 3.46
N ASN A 200 23.72 15.31 2.48
CA ASN A 200 24.94 16.05 2.22
C ASN A 200 25.34 16.92 3.42
N TYR A 201 24.39 17.55 4.08
CA TYR A 201 24.63 18.31 5.31
C TYR A 201 25.15 17.40 6.44
N LEU A 202 24.50 16.27 6.71
CA LEU A 202 24.93 15.31 7.72
C LEU A 202 26.30 14.70 7.39
N HIS A 203 26.57 14.45 6.11
CA HIS A 203 27.86 13.97 5.64
C HIS A 203 28.97 14.96 5.93
N SER A 204 28.74 16.27 5.73
CA SER A 204 29.71 17.33 6.09
C SER A 204 30.01 17.38 7.58
N LEU A 205 29.16 16.86 8.43
CA LEU A 205 29.31 16.71 9.87
C LEU A 205 29.82 15.32 10.29
N GLY A 206 30.40 14.55 9.35
CA GLY A 206 31.03 13.26 9.60
C GLY A 206 30.10 12.06 9.40
N GLY A 207 28.89 12.23 8.83
CA GLY A 207 27.99 11.16 8.36
C GLY A 207 27.81 9.94 9.28
N ALA A 208 26.84 9.11 8.98
CA ALA A 208 26.64 7.81 9.62
C ALA A 208 26.69 6.68 8.57
N GLU A 209 26.85 5.42 9.01
CA GLU A 209 26.82 4.25 8.12
C GLU A 209 25.42 3.98 7.59
N TYR A 210 24.42 4.30 8.41
CA TYR A 210 23.01 4.09 8.10
C TYR A 210 22.21 5.38 8.24
N CYS A 211 21.15 5.49 7.43
CA CYS A 211 20.22 6.61 7.56
C CYS A 211 18.78 6.12 7.43
N THR A 212 17.87 6.81 8.09
CA THR A 212 16.42 6.57 7.96
C THR A 212 15.69 7.88 7.72
N PHE A 213 14.60 7.81 6.95
CA PHE A 213 13.72 8.94 6.70
C PHE A 213 12.35 8.70 7.31
N CYS A 214 11.89 9.69 8.05
CA CYS A 214 10.59 9.73 8.68
C CYS A 214 9.75 10.84 8.07
N ASP A 215 8.50 10.56 7.72
CA ASP A 215 7.54 11.60 7.44
C ASP A 215 7.03 12.19 8.77
N VAL A 216 6.69 13.47 8.79
CA VAL A 216 6.29 14.17 10.03
C VAL A 216 5.05 13.60 10.72
N ASP A 217 4.25 12.83 10.00
CA ASP A 217 3.05 12.19 10.51
C ASP A 217 3.26 10.71 10.91
N MET A 218 4.53 10.27 10.99
CA MET A 218 4.92 8.90 11.37
C MET A 218 5.75 8.91 12.65
N VAL A 219 5.30 8.20 13.66
CA VAL A 219 5.95 8.07 14.98
C VAL A 219 6.63 6.70 15.05
N PHE A 220 7.93 6.68 15.34
CA PHE A 220 8.69 5.46 15.50
C PHE A 220 8.52 4.84 16.89
N GLU A 221 8.47 3.51 16.96
CA GLU A 221 8.61 2.77 18.20
C GLU A 221 10.04 2.81 18.74
N PRO A 222 10.25 2.71 20.06
CA PRO A 222 11.59 2.81 20.64
C PRO A 222 12.59 1.84 20.03
N GLU A 223 12.19 0.62 19.76
CA GLU A 223 13.05 -0.46 19.25
C GLU A 223 13.38 -0.35 17.76
N PHE A 224 12.92 0.69 17.07
CA PHE A 224 13.01 0.82 15.61
C PHE A 224 14.42 0.54 15.06
N LEU A 225 15.44 1.21 15.55
CA LEU A 225 16.83 1.01 15.09
C LEU A 225 17.37 -0.36 15.51
N ARG A 226 17.11 -0.79 16.76
CA ARG A 226 17.56 -2.09 17.25
C ARG A 226 16.94 -3.28 16.51
N ALA A 227 15.76 -3.13 15.95
CA ALA A 227 15.07 -4.17 15.20
C ALA A 227 15.40 -4.19 13.71
N THR A 228 15.72 -3.04 13.13
CA THR A 228 15.94 -2.93 11.67
C THR A 228 17.40 -3.09 11.28
N LEU A 229 18.33 -2.52 12.03
CA LEU A 229 19.77 -2.57 11.73
C LEU A 229 20.35 -3.99 11.69
N PRO A 230 19.94 -4.97 12.51
CA PRO A 230 20.42 -6.35 12.38
C PRO A 230 20.28 -6.91 10.97
N LEU A 231 19.22 -6.53 10.23
CA LEU A 231 19.00 -7.00 8.86
C LEU A 231 20.04 -6.46 7.87
N LEU A 232 20.56 -5.27 8.13
CA LEU A 232 21.58 -4.65 7.28
C LEU A 232 22.99 -5.10 7.68
N VAL A 233 23.28 -5.19 8.98
CA VAL A 233 24.63 -5.57 9.44
C VAL A 233 24.94 -7.05 9.25
N SER A 234 23.91 -7.91 9.19
CA SER A 234 24.09 -9.35 8.98
C SER A 234 24.34 -9.75 7.52
N ASP A 235 24.05 -8.86 6.56
CA ASP A 235 24.21 -9.13 5.12
C ASP A 235 24.63 -7.83 4.42
N ASP A 236 25.89 -7.79 3.97
CA ASP A 236 26.46 -6.60 3.34
C ASP A 236 25.83 -6.26 1.98
N GLU A 237 25.09 -7.18 1.36
CA GLU A 237 24.35 -6.93 0.11
C GLU A 237 22.98 -6.30 0.38
N VAL A 238 22.54 -6.20 1.66
CA VAL A 238 21.31 -5.51 2.02
C VAL A 238 21.55 -4.02 2.03
N GLY A 239 20.95 -3.32 1.07
CA GLY A 239 20.98 -1.86 0.99
C GLY A 239 19.87 -1.19 1.77
N VAL A 240 18.76 -1.89 2.02
CA VAL A 240 17.54 -1.31 2.62
C VAL A 240 16.78 -2.33 3.44
N ALA A 241 16.35 -1.93 4.65
CA ALA A 241 15.35 -2.61 5.46
C ALA A 241 14.09 -1.76 5.58
N VAL A 242 12.94 -2.34 5.29
CA VAL A 242 11.63 -1.68 5.28
C VAL A 242 10.75 -2.25 6.38
N VAL A 243 9.99 -1.42 7.08
CA VAL A 243 8.99 -1.83 8.06
C VAL A 243 7.56 -1.52 7.57
N PRO A 244 6.53 -2.23 8.08
CA PRO A 244 5.15 -1.95 7.72
C PRO A 244 4.72 -0.55 8.17
N GLN A 245 3.95 0.13 7.32
CA GLN A 245 3.26 1.35 7.72
C GLN A 245 1.96 0.99 8.44
N ARG A 246 1.79 1.48 9.66
CA ARG A 246 0.57 1.36 10.46
C ARG A 246 -0.02 2.74 10.70
N PHE A 247 -1.32 2.80 10.90
CA PHE A 247 -2.02 4.07 11.09
C PHE A 247 -2.95 4.00 12.28
N TYR A 248 -2.77 4.91 13.23
CA TYR A 248 -3.53 4.89 14.49
C TYR A 248 -4.89 5.61 14.42
N ASN A 249 -5.16 6.38 13.33
CA ASN A 249 -6.41 7.09 13.13
C ASN A 249 -7.33 6.45 12.07
N VAL A 250 -7.09 5.19 11.70
CA VAL A 250 -8.00 4.45 10.81
C VAL A 250 -9.27 4.12 11.58
N PRO A 251 -10.48 4.42 11.05
CA PRO A 251 -11.72 4.00 11.68
C PRO A 251 -11.85 2.48 11.77
N THR A 252 -12.50 1.97 12.82
CA THR A 252 -12.70 0.52 13.04
C THR A 252 -13.37 -0.22 11.87
N ASN A 253 -14.20 0.49 11.08
CA ASN A 253 -14.83 -0.06 9.88
C ASN A 253 -14.09 0.24 8.57
N ASP A 254 -13.09 1.09 8.59
CA ASP A 254 -12.25 1.51 7.44
C ASP A 254 -13.02 1.60 6.10
N PRO A 255 -14.06 2.43 5.98
CA PRO A 255 -14.99 2.40 4.84
C PRO A 255 -14.34 2.78 3.51
N LEU A 256 -13.20 3.48 3.54
CA LEU A 256 -12.46 3.96 2.37
C LEU A 256 -11.24 3.11 2.03
N TYR A 257 -10.91 2.09 2.83
CA TYR A 257 -9.66 1.34 2.74
C TYR A 257 -8.43 2.26 2.89
N GLN A 258 -8.21 2.71 4.09
CA GLN A 258 -7.05 3.55 4.44
C GLN A 258 -5.90 2.74 5.04
N SER A 259 -6.21 1.63 5.72
CA SER A 259 -5.24 0.67 6.23
C SER A 259 -4.40 0.02 5.10
N LEU A 260 -3.13 -0.28 5.38
CA LEU A 260 -2.23 -1.03 4.50
C LEU A 260 -1.94 -2.45 5.03
N ASN A 261 -2.85 -2.99 5.84
CA ASN A 261 -2.67 -4.30 6.48
C ASN A 261 -2.43 -5.45 5.52
N VAL A 262 -3.13 -5.46 4.38
CA VAL A 262 -2.96 -6.52 3.37
C VAL A 262 -1.59 -6.43 2.72
N ASP A 263 -1.15 -5.21 2.41
CA ASP A 263 0.14 -4.98 1.78
C ASP A 263 1.27 -5.45 2.72
N GLY A 264 1.25 -5.05 3.99
CA GLY A 264 2.29 -5.40 4.97
C GLY A 264 2.25 -6.86 5.43
N LYS A 265 1.06 -7.42 5.69
CA LYS A 265 0.93 -8.80 6.26
C LYS A 265 0.90 -9.91 5.21
N PHE A 266 0.75 -9.58 3.93
CA PHE A 266 0.67 -10.57 2.87
C PHE A 266 1.61 -10.28 1.69
N ASP A 267 1.47 -9.13 1.01
CA ASP A 267 2.22 -8.87 -0.22
C ASP A 267 3.72 -8.68 0.03
N GLU A 268 4.11 -7.91 1.06
CA GLU A 268 5.52 -7.60 1.33
C GLU A 268 6.31 -8.82 1.83
N ILE A 269 5.69 -9.72 2.56
CA ILE A 269 6.31 -10.99 2.96
C ILE A 269 6.67 -11.84 1.73
N GLN A 270 5.81 -11.83 0.71
CA GLN A 270 6.09 -12.53 -0.55
C GLN A 270 7.23 -11.85 -1.32
N ARG A 271 7.25 -10.52 -1.38
CA ARG A 271 8.30 -9.75 -2.05
C ARG A 271 9.66 -9.91 -1.37
N ASP A 272 9.67 -9.98 -0.04
CA ASP A 272 10.90 -10.21 0.74
C ASP A 272 11.58 -11.54 0.37
N SER A 273 10.82 -12.56 0.01
CA SER A 273 11.40 -13.83 -0.45
C SER A 273 12.24 -13.72 -1.74
N MET A 274 12.03 -12.64 -2.48
CA MET A 274 12.77 -12.29 -3.69
C MET A 274 13.76 -11.14 -3.47
N ASN A 275 13.93 -10.68 -2.23
CA ASN A 275 14.71 -9.49 -1.84
C ASN A 275 14.28 -8.22 -2.60
N CYS A 276 12.98 -8.05 -2.81
CA CYS A 276 12.39 -6.90 -3.53
C CYS A 276 11.17 -6.32 -2.82
N ALA A 277 11.23 -6.22 -1.49
CA ALA A 277 10.24 -5.48 -0.72
C ALA A 277 10.11 -4.04 -1.26
N TRP A 278 8.95 -3.43 -1.12
CA TRP A 278 8.76 -2.07 -1.60
C TRP A 278 9.30 -1.05 -0.61
N VAL A 279 10.15 -0.15 -1.10
CA VAL A 279 10.52 1.06 -0.37
C VAL A 279 9.31 1.99 -0.39
N THR A 280 8.62 2.12 0.76
CA THR A 280 7.31 2.78 0.84
C THR A 280 7.34 4.20 1.43
N GLY A 281 8.54 4.76 1.57
CA GLY A 281 8.77 6.12 2.07
C GLY A 281 9.21 6.13 3.54
N PRO A 282 8.33 6.38 4.52
CA PRO A 282 8.75 6.42 5.93
C PRO A 282 9.03 5.02 6.50
N GLY A 283 9.87 4.98 7.55
CA GLY A 283 10.22 3.74 8.22
C GLY A 283 11.12 2.82 7.41
N VAL A 284 11.99 3.40 6.63
CA VAL A 284 12.96 2.69 5.80
C VAL A 284 14.37 3.05 6.26
N VAL A 285 15.16 2.04 6.61
CA VAL A 285 16.58 2.22 6.97
C VAL A 285 17.45 1.85 5.78
N PHE A 286 18.26 2.79 5.34
CA PHE A 286 19.19 2.64 4.23
C PHE A 286 20.62 2.45 4.73
N ARG A 287 21.40 1.64 4.04
CA ARG A 287 22.85 1.71 4.06
C ARG A 287 23.27 2.95 3.26
N CYS A 288 24.01 3.89 3.85
CA CYS A 288 24.39 5.14 3.18
C CYS A 288 25.25 4.88 1.92
N GLU A 289 26.08 3.83 1.93
CA GLU A 289 26.83 3.38 0.77
C GLU A 289 25.89 3.01 -0.41
N ALA A 290 24.80 2.29 -0.15
CA ALA A 290 23.84 1.92 -1.19
C ALA A 290 23.14 3.13 -1.79
N VAL A 291 22.79 4.14 -0.98
CA VAL A 291 22.24 5.41 -1.47
C VAL A 291 23.27 6.17 -2.32
N SER A 292 24.53 6.17 -1.90
CA SER A 292 25.62 6.79 -2.65
C SER A 292 25.87 6.10 -3.99
N ASP A 293 25.84 4.76 -4.04
CA ASP A 293 26.06 3.97 -5.25
C ASP A 293 25.00 4.25 -6.35
N ILE A 294 23.78 4.61 -5.98
CA ILE A 294 22.75 5.03 -6.94
C ILE A 294 22.78 6.53 -7.27
N GLY A 295 23.73 7.30 -6.68
CA GLY A 295 23.85 8.74 -6.87
C GLY A 295 22.85 9.58 -6.07
N GLY A 296 22.33 9.06 -4.95
CA GLY A 296 21.33 9.71 -4.11
C GLY A 296 19.88 9.37 -4.50
N PHE A 297 18.93 10.00 -3.82
CA PHE A 297 17.49 9.81 -4.09
C PHE A 297 17.09 10.45 -5.43
N PRO A 298 16.23 9.80 -6.23
CA PRO A 298 15.86 10.25 -7.57
C PRO A 298 15.00 11.51 -7.53
N GLU A 299 15.60 12.65 -7.76
CA GLU A 299 14.93 13.95 -7.79
C GLU A 299 13.87 14.04 -8.89
N ASN A 300 12.89 14.92 -8.67
CA ASN A 300 11.76 15.12 -9.60
C ASN A 300 10.94 13.85 -9.87
N ALA A 301 11.04 12.83 -9.01
CA ALA A 301 10.13 11.69 -8.99
C ALA A 301 8.97 11.98 -8.03
N LEU A 302 7.73 11.74 -8.47
CA LEU A 302 6.53 11.93 -7.63
C LEU A 302 6.37 10.79 -6.59
N ALA A 303 6.98 9.63 -6.86
CA ALA A 303 7.11 8.48 -5.98
C ALA A 303 8.60 8.11 -5.98
N GLU A 304 9.38 8.93 -5.29
CA GLU A 304 10.84 8.83 -5.18
C GLU A 304 11.27 7.57 -4.43
N ASP A 305 10.47 7.16 -3.47
CA ASP A 305 10.63 5.99 -2.62
C ASP A 305 10.66 4.68 -3.45
N ILE A 306 9.61 4.41 -4.17
CA ILE A 306 9.52 3.23 -5.06
C ILE A 306 10.61 3.27 -6.14
N MET A 307 10.90 4.45 -6.68
CA MET A 307 11.95 4.61 -7.69
C MET A 307 13.32 4.28 -7.10
N THR A 308 13.60 4.73 -5.87
CA THR A 308 14.82 4.41 -5.11
C THR A 308 14.97 2.89 -4.97
N GLY A 309 13.90 2.19 -4.54
CA GLY A 309 13.91 0.73 -4.38
C GLY A 309 14.28 0.00 -5.68
N PHE A 310 13.68 0.40 -6.81
CA PHE A 310 14.02 -0.21 -8.11
C PHE A 310 15.44 0.11 -8.56
N THR A 311 15.93 1.32 -8.32
CA THR A 311 17.29 1.71 -8.70
C THR A 311 18.33 0.95 -7.87
N LEU A 312 18.09 0.76 -6.57
CA LEU A 312 18.93 -0.05 -5.68
C LEU A 312 18.99 -1.51 -6.14
N GLN A 313 17.83 -2.12 -6.40
CA GLN A 313 17.79 -3.48 -6.95
C GLN A 313 18.50 -3.59 -8.30
N GLY A 314 18.44 -2.55 -9.11
CA GLY A 314 19.13 -2.46 -10.39
C GLY A 314 20.65 -2.38 -10.26
N ARG A 315 21.18 -1.99 -9.09
CA ARG A 315 22.59 -2.06 -8.73
C ARG A 315 22.99 -3.38 -8.02
N GLY A 316 22.01 -4.24 -7.76
CA GLY A 316 22.22 -5.52 -7.10
C GLY A 316 21.95 -5.52 -5.60
N TRP A 317 21.60 -4.37 -5.02
CA TRP A 317 21.26 -4.27 -3.60
C TRP A 317 19.96 -5.02 -3.29
N LYS A 318 19.95 -5.73 -2.16
CA LYS A 318 18.75 -6.39 -1.63
C LYS A 318 17.89 -5.38 -0.87
N VAL A 319 16.58 -5.44 -1.08
CA VAL A 319 15.57 -4.72 -0.28
C VAL A 319 14.82 -5.77 0.53
N VAL A 320 14.92 -5.66 1.86
CA VAL A 320 14.39 -6.66 2.80
C VAL A 320 13.28 -6.09 3.66
N TYR A 321 12.42 -6.96 4.19
CA TYR A 321 11.25 -6.57 4.96
C TYR A 321 11.34 -7.06 6.41
N CYS A 322 11.31 -6.10 7.35
CA CYS A 322 11.09 -6.34 8.76
C CYS A 322 9.58 -6.37 9.02
N ARG A 323 9.05 -7.49 9.51
CA ARG A 323 7.59 -7.67 9.70
C ARG A 323 7.02 -7.02 10.97
N GLU A 324 7.88 -6.45 11.81
CA GLU A 324 7.48 -5.82 13.06
C GLU A 324 6.84 -4.45 12.84
N GLU A 325 5.80 -4.15 13.60
CA GLU A 325 5.05 -2.89 13.53
C GLU A 325 5.78 -1.82 14.34
N LEU A 326 6.77 -1.16 13.73
CA LEU A 326 7.72 -0.26 14.36
C LEU A 326 7.48 1.21 14.04
N GLN A 327 6.38 1.53 13.36
CA GLN A 327 5.95 2.90 13.10
C GLN A 327 4.44 3.01 12.97
N PHE A 328 3.92 4.13 13.46
CA PHE A 328 2.49 4.44 13.40
C PHE A 328 2.27 5.88 12.91
N GLY A 329 1.42 6.06 11.93
CA GLY A 329 1.17 7.35 11.31
C GLY A 329 -0.29 7.72 11.20
N LEU A 330 -0.53 8.80 10.46
CA LEU A 330 -1.84 9.34 10.19
C LEU A 330 -2.29 9.07 8.76
N VAL A 331 -3.52 8.60 8.61
CA VAL A 331 -4.20 8.62 7.30
C VAL A 331 -4.92 9.95 7.11
N PRO A 332 -5.16 10.38 5.86
CA PRO A 332 -5.98 11.54 5.59
C PRO A 332 -7.34 11.48 6.28
N ASP A 333 -7.75 12.58 6.89
CA ASP A 333 -8.99 12.71 7.65
C ASP A 333 -10.21 13.05 6.80
N THR A 334 -10.01 13.37 5.52
CA THR A 334 -11.08 13.74 4.58
C THR A 334 -11.07 12.87 3.33
N PHE A 335 -12.25 12.69 2.72
CA PHE A 335 -12.41 11.97 1.46
C PHE A 335 -11.54 12.55 0.34
N LYS A 336 -11.51 13.87 0.23
CA LYS A 336 -10.73 14.57 -0.80
C LYS A 336 -9.23 14.31 -0.66
N ALA A 337 -8.71 14.42 0.55
CA ALA A 337 -7.30 14.17 0.83
C ALA A 337 -6.93 12.71 0.57
N HIS A 338 -7.78 11.75 0.98
CA HIS A 338 -7.57 10.32 0.70
C HIS A 338 -7.52 10.03 -0.81
N VAL A 339 -8.51 10.50 -1.58
CA VAL A 339 -8.53 10.30 -3.04
C VAL A 339 -7.29 10.93 -3.70
N THR A 340 -6.91 12.15 -3.27
CA THR A 340 -5.74 12.86 -3.80
C THR A 340 -4.45 12.09 -3.51
N GLN A 341 -4.29 11.54 -2.30
CA GLN A 341 -3.14 10.71 -1.93
C GLN A 341 -3.04 9.47 -2.83
N ARG A 342 -4.16 8.73 -3.00
CA ARG A 342 -4.17 7.53 -3.86
C ARG A 342 -3.89 7.86 -5.34
N MET A 343 -4.49 8.94 -5.87
CA MET A 343 -4.18 9.40 -7.24
C MET A 343 -2.69 9.75 -7.41
N LYS A 344 -2.09 10.43 -6.42
CA LYS A 344 -0.66 10.77 -6.42
C LYS A 344 0.22 9.50 -6.51
N TRP A 345 -0.09 8.47 -5.74
CA TRP A 345 0.66 7.21 -5.77
C TRP A 345 0.63 6.53 -7.14
N PHE A 346 -0.54 6.42 -7.74
CA PHE A 346 -0.67 5.74 -9.04
C PHE A 346 -0.12 6.56 -10.22
N VAL A 347 -0.27 7.89 -10.17
CA VAL A 347 0.38 8.78 -11.16
C VAL A 347 1.90 8.72 -11.02
N GLY A 348 2.41 8.71 -9.79
CA GLY A 348 3.84 8.51 -9.50
C GLY A 348 4.33 7.18 -10.10
N ARG A 349 3.59 6.09 -9.88
CA ARG A 349 3.89 4.78 -10.48
C ARG A 349 3.95 4.84 -12.02
N LEU A 350 3.00 5.50 -12.69
CA LEU A 350 3.03 5.65 -14.14
C LEU A 350 4.24 6.47 -14.62
N ARG A 351 4.59 7.55 -13.92
CA ARG A 351 5.78 8.35 -14.25
C ARG A 351 7.08 7.56 -14.07
N ASN A 352 7.18 6.78 -12.98
CA ASN A 352 8.31 5.88 -12.74
C ASN A 352 8.39 4.78 -13.81
N SER A 353 7.24 4.21 -14.22
CA SER A 353 7.19 3.21 -15.32
C SER A 353 7.80 3.73 -16.62
N ARG A 354 7.54 5.00 -16.96
CA ARG A 354 8.15 5.65 -18.14
C ARG A 354 9.65 5.83 -17.97
N ARG A 355 10.12 6.28 -16.79
CA ARG A 355 11.55 6.46 -16.50
C ARG A 355 12.32 5.12 -16.54
N LEU A 356 11.68 4.06 -16.10
CA LEU A 356 12.25 2.71 -16.09
C LEU A 356 12.08 1.97 -17.42
N ASN A 357 11.51 2.59 -18.47
CA ASN A 357 11.14 1.91 -19.71
C ASN A 357 10.37 0.61 -19.43
N CYS A 358 9.38 0.70 -18.54
CA CYS A 358 8.59 -0.43 -18.02
C CYS A 358 9.43 -1.57 -17.42
N ALA A 359 10.63 -1.28 -16.93
CA ALA A 359 11.62 -2.24 -16.41
C ALA A 359 12.07 -3.32 -17.43
N ILE A 360 11.81 -3.14 -18.73
CA ILE A 360 12.16 -4.10 -19.76
C ILE A 360 13.62 -3.92 -20.21
N ALA A 361 14.01 -2.71 -20.58
CA ALA A 361 15.32 -2.41 -21.18
C ALA A 361 16.02 -1.19 -20.54
N SER A 362 15.69 -0.85 -19.31
CA SER A 362 16.34 0.28 -18.62
C SER A 362 17.68 -0.14 -18.00
N PRO A 363 18.74 0.65 -18.17
CA PRO A 363 20.00 0.42 -17.45
C PRO A 363 19.84 0.55 -15.93
N LEU A 364 18.85 1.31 -15.45
CA LEU A 364 18.56 1.49 -14.03
C LEU A 364 18.13 0.21 -13.32
N VAL A 365 17.75 -0.83 -14.06
CA VAL A 365 17.30 -2.12 -13.52
C VAL A 365 18.17 -3.29 -14.01
N ALA A 366 19.38 -3.00 -14.50
CA ALA A 366 20.25 -3.99 -15.15
C ALA A 366 20.67 -5.14 -14.21
N GLY A 367 21.02 -4.83 -12.97
CA GLY A 367 21.45 -5.80 -11.96
C GLY A 367 20.33 -6.59 -11.29
N MET A 368 19.06 -6.35 -11.62
CA MET A 368 17.96 -7.14 -11.07
C MET A 368 18.03 -8.59 -11.49
N THR A 369 17.76 -9.50 -10.56
CA THR A 369 17.48 -10.90 -10.88
C THR A 369 16.24 -11.00 -11.77
N TRP A 370 16.08 -12.12 -12.51
CA TRP A 370 14.91 -12.29 -13.39
C TRP A 370 13.58 -12.24 -12.65
N LYS A 371 13.52 -12.72 -11.39
CA LYS A 371 12.31 -12.64 -10.54
C LYS A 371 11.98 -11.19 -10.17
N GLN A 372 12.97 -10.44 -9.71
CA GLN A 372 12.83 -9.00 -9.41
C GLN A 372 12.39 -8.23 -10.64
N ARG A 373 12.98 -8.54 -11.81
CA ARG A 373 12.62 -7.88 -13.06
C ARG A 373 11.18 -8.15 -13.49
N ILE A 374 10.69 -9.38 -13.39
CA ILE A 374 9.27 -9.66 -13.67
C ILE A 374 8.36 -8.94 -12.68
N SER A 375 8.71 -8.93 -11.39
CA SER A 375 7.95 -8.15 -10.38
C SER A 375 7.91 -6.66 -10.74
N ALA A 376 9.04 -6.08 -11.15
CA ALA A 376 9.11 -4.69 -11.59
C ALA A 376 8.30 -4.43 -12.88
N ILE A 377 8.32 -5.33 -13.87
CA ILE A 377 7.50 -5.24 -15.08
C ILE A 377 6.02 -5.25 -14.73
N CYS A 378 5.56 -6.17 -13.88
CA CYS A 378 4.19 -6.22 -13.40
C CYS A 378 3.79 -4.89 -12.72
N HIS A 379 4.65 -4.38 -11.83
CA HIS A 379 4.43 -3.08 -11.17
C HIS A 379 4.31 -1.94 -12.18
N CYS A 380 5.20 -1.87 -13.14
CA CYS A 380 5.20 -0.83 -14.18
C CYS A 380 4.00 -0.94 -15.13
N ALA A 381 3.52 -2.13 -15.42
CA ALA A 381 2.37 -2.36 -16.29
C ALA A 381 1.03 -2.04 -15.63
N SER A 382 0.92 -2.22 -14.31
CA SER A 382 -0.34 -2.10 -13.55
C SER A 382 -1.10 -0.78 -13.77
N PRO A 383 -0.50 0.43 -13.84
CA PRO A 383 -1.24 1.66 -14.07
C PRO A 383 -2.11 1.64 -15.35
N ILE A 384 -1.59 1.07 -16.41
CA ILE A 384 -2.31 0.99 -17.69
C ILE A 384 -3.08 -0.33 -17.78
N ALA A 385 -2.41 -1.45 -17.60
CA ALA A 385 -2.98 -2.77 -17.82
C ALA A 385 -4.06 -3.15 -16.80
N SER A 386 -4.07 -2.55 -15.62
CA SER A 386 -5.06 -2.78 -14.58
C SER A 386 -5.88 -1.54 -14.25
N MET A 387 -5.28 -0.49 -13.71
CA MET A 387 -6.00 0.66 -13.16
C MET A 387 -6.82 1.43 -14.20
N MET A 388 -6.36 1.53 -15.43
CA MET A 388 -7.14 2.10 -16.53
C MET A 388 -8.02 1.07 -17.23
N ASN A 389 -7.51 -0.12 -17.43
CA ASN A 389 -8.18 -1.14 -18.22
C ASN A 389 -9.40 -1.73 -17.52
N ARG A 390 -9.34 -2.01 -16.21
CA ARG A 390 -10.48 -2.60 -15.46
C ARG A 390 -11.74 -1.73 -15.52
N PRO A 391 -11.71 -0.43 -15.19
CA PRO A 391 -12.91 0.41 -15.29
C PRO A 391 -13.41 0.53 -16.74
N LEU A 392 -12.50 0.66 -17.71
CA LEU A 392 -12.88 0.72 -19.12
C LEU A 392 -13.62 -0.54 -19.58
N CYS A 393 -13.06 -1.72 -19.30
CA CYS A 393 -13.71 -3.00 -19.59
C CYS A 393 -15.05 -3.15 -18.86
N SER A 394 -15.12 -2.71 -17.62
CA SER A 394 -16.34 -2.75 -16.81
C SER A 394 -17.44 -1.89 -17.43
N TRP A 395 -17.14 -0.68 -17.86
CA TRP A 395 -18.09 0.20 -18.58
C TRP A 395 -18.51 -0.38 -19.93
N ILE A 396 -17.57 -0.92 -20.71
CA ILE A 396 -17.88 -1.59 -21.98
C ILE A 396 -18.85 -2.76 -21.73
N ILE A 397 -18.62 -3.59 -20.72
CA ILE A 397 -19.51 -4.71 -20.39
C ILE A 397 -20.94 -4.22 -20.07
N LEU A 398 -21.09 -3.11 -19.31
CA LEU A 398 -22.41 -2.53 -19.05
C LEU A 398 -23.11 -2.08 -20.35
N LEU A 399 -22.38 -1.42 -21.25
CA LEU A 399 -22.92 -1.00 -22.53
C LEU A 399 -23.34 -2.19 -23.41
N LEU A 400 -22.55 -3.28 -23.39
CA LEU A 400 -22.89 -4.51 -24.08
C LEU A 400 -24.17 -5.15 -23.52
N ILE A 401 -24.34 -5.16 -22.19
CA ILE A 401 -25.59 -5.64 -21.55
C ILE A 401 -26.77 -4.75 -21.93
N ALA A 402 -26.59 -3.42 -21.93
CA ALA A 402 -27.62 -2.45 -22.30
C ALA A 402 -28.10 -2.61 -23.78
N SER A 403 -27.25 -3.15 -24.65
CA SER A 403 -27.64 -3.45 -26.04
C SER A 403 -28.71 -4.56 -26.12
N GLY A 404 -28.87 -5.36 -25.07
CA GLY A 404 -29.79 -6.49 -25.03
C GLY A 404 -29.41 -7.65 -25.97
N GLN A 405 -28.26 -7.59 -26.63
CA GLN A 405 -27.77 -8.65 -27.50
C GLN A 405 -27.03 -9.73 -26.70
N PRO A 406 -27.00 -10.99 -27.15
CA PRO A 406 -26.29 -12.06 -26.44
C PRO A 406 -24.78 -11.76 -26.25
N LEU A 407 -24.33 -11.79 -25.01
CA LEU A 407 -22.87 -11.69 -24.68
C LEU A 407 -22.11 -12.97 -25.07
N ILE A 408 -22.81 -14.12 -25.01
CA ILE A 408 -22.26 -15.45 -25.32
C ILE A 408 -23.16 -16.13 -26.35
N THR A 409 -22.61 -16.35 -27.57
CA THR A 409 -23.28 -17.01 -28.69
C THR A 409 -22.86 -18.47 -28.73
N ALA A 410 -23.38 -19.29 -27.84
CA ALA A 410 -23.02 -20.72 -27.75
C ALA A 410 -24.26 -21.61 -27.93
N LYS A 411 -24.08 -22.83 -28.48
CA LYS A 411 -25.09 -23.88 -28.42
C LYS A 411 -25.25 -24.36 -26.97
N SER A 412 -26.35 -25.05 -26.64
CA SER A 412 -26.63 -25.46 -25.25
C SER A 412 -25.47 -26.21 -24.60
N ASP A 413 -24.88 -27.20 -25.29
CA ASP A 413 -23.81 -28.03 -24.76
C ASP A 413 -22.50 -27.21 -24.52
N GLN A 414 -22.23 -26.27 -25.44
CA GLN A 414 -21.10 -25.36 -25.28
C GLN A 414 -21.33 -24.36 -24.14
N LEU A 415 -22.55 -23.85 -24.01
CA LEU A 415 -22.91 -22.92 -22.93
C LEU A 415 -22.76 -23.60 -21.57
N HIS A 416 -23.21 -24.83 -21.44
CA HIS A 416 -23.02 -25.63 -20.23
C HIS A 416 -21.53 -25.70 -19.82
N SER A 417 -20.67 -26.10 -20.77
CA SER A 417 -19.22 -26.16 -20.52
C SER A 417 -18.61 -24.80 -20.17
N ILE A 418 -19.05 -23.70 -20.81
CA ILE A 418 -18.59 -22.33 -20.53
C ILE A 418 -18.95 -21.93 -19.11
N LEU A 419 -20.20 -22.14 -18.71
CA LEU A 419 -20.70 -21.79 -17.38
C LEU A 419 -20.02 -22.61 -16.28
N PHE A 420 -19.82 -23.92 -16.51
CA PHE A 420 -19.16 -24.79 -15.54
C PHE A 420 -17.69 -24.39 -15.31
N VAL A 421 -16.93 -24.16 -16.38
CA VAL A 421 -15.54 -23.70 -16.27
C VAL A 421 -15.45 -22.31 -15.65
N TYR A 422 -16.39 -21.40 -15.97
CA TYR A 422 -16.48 -20.11 -15.31
C TYR A 422 -16.72 -20.26 -13.81
N PHE A 423 -17.65 -21.12 -13.40
CA PHE A 423 -17.90 -21.47 -12.02
C PHE A 423 -16.63 -21.94 -11.30
N LEU A 424 -15.90 -22.90 -11.88
CA LEU A 424 -14.66 -23.42 -11.31
C LEU A 424 -13.61 -22.31 -11.14
N SER A 425 -13.48 -21.41 -12.14
CA SER A 425 -12.60 -20.24 -12.04
C SER A 425 -12.97 -19.31 -10.88
N LYS A 426 -14.28 -19.12 -10.61
CA LYS A 426 -14.74 -18.26 -9.50
C LYS A 426 -14.56 -18.91 -8.13
N VAL A 427 -14.85 -20.20 -8.02
CA VAL A 427 -14.66 -20.95 -6.77
C VAL A 427 -13.17 -21.00 -6.38
N THR A 428 -12.30 -21.31 -7.32
CA THR A 428 -10.86 -21.36 -7.05
C THR A 428 -10.29 -19.99 -6.69
N ALA A 429 -10.72 -18.92 -7.38
CA ALA A 429 -10.32 -17.55 -7.03
C ALA A 429 -10.81 -17.13 -5.63
N HIS A 430 -12.04 -17.52 -5.27
CA HIS A 430 -12.57 -17.21 -3.93
C HIS A 430 -11.86 -18.00 -2.83
N ALA A 431 -11.53 -19.27 -3.08
CA ALA A 431 -10.73 -20.07 -2.15
C ALA A 431 -9.33 -19.47 -1.94
N GLU A 432 -8.70 -18.95 -3.00
CA GLU A 432 -7.44 -18.20 -2.93
C GLU A 432 -7.58 -16.96 -2.04
N GLU A 433 -8.64 -16.15 -2.24
CA GLU A 433 -8.91 -14.99 -1.40
C GLU A 433 -9.12 -15.36 0.08
N LEU A 434 -9.87 -16.41 0.37
CA LEU A 434 -10.08 -16.89 1.75
C LEU A 434 -8.76 -17.32 2.40
N LEU A 435 -7.89 -18.02 1.68
CA LEU A 435 -6.57 -18.39 2.18
C LEU A 435 -5.69 -17.16 2.43
N ALA A 436 -5.65 -16.21 1.51
CA ALA A 436 -4.90 -14.96 1.70
C ALA A 436 -5.41 -14.21 2.93
N SER A 437 -6.72 -14.24 3.20
CA SER A 437 -7.33 -13.58 4.34
C SER A 437 -6.90 -14.14 5.71
N THR A 438 -6.37 -15.36 5.76
CA THR A 438 -5.86 -15.93 7.01
C THR A 438 -4.66 -15.17 7.57
N SER A 439 -3.86 -14.53 6.68
CA SER A 439 -2.68 -13.75 7.08
C SER A 439 -3.01 -12.31 7.47
N CYS A 440 -3.93 -11.66 6.76
CA CYS A 440 -4.21 -10.22 6.90
C CYS A 440 -5.58 -9.88 7.50
N GLY A 441 -6.45 -10.87 7.65
CA GLY A 441 -7.85 -10.71 8.07
C GLY A 441 -8.81 -10.53 6.89
N TYR A 442 -9.98 -11.17 6.99
CA TYR A 442 -10.99 -11.17 5.93
C TYR A 442 -11.49 -9.77 5.58
N LEU A 443 -11.81 -8.96 6.59
CA LEU A 443 -12.31 -7.60 6.37
C LEU A 443 -11.27 -6.70 5.70
N ALA A 444 -10.01 -6.77 6.11
CA ALA A 444 -8.94 -5.99 5.51
C ALA A 444 -8.80 -6.31 4.02
N LEU A 445 -8.81 -7.59 3.65
CA LEU A 445 -8.75 -8.02 2.26
C LEU A 445 -9.98 -7.55 1.46
N ARG A 446 -11.18 -7.65 2.04
CA ARG A 446 -12.42 -7.19 1.40
C ARG A 446 -12.44 -5.69 1.18
N ARG A 447 -12.03 -4.90 2.17
CA ARG A 447 -11.91 -3.45 2.06
C ARG A 447 -10.91 -3.04 0.99
N ARG A 448 -9.78 -3.75 0.88
CA ARG A 448 -8.81 -3.52 -0.20
C ARG A 448 -9.46 -3.71 -1.57
N ILE A 449 -10.14 -4.83 -1.79
CA ILE A 449 -10.77 -5.13 -3.08
C ILE A 449 -11.84 -4.09 -3.44
N GLU A 450 -12.73 -3.77 -2.51
CA GLU A 450 -13.77 -2.76 -2.72
C GLU A 450 -13.20 -1.36 -2.89
N GLY A 451 -12.20 -1.00 -2.06
CA GLY A 451 -11.51 0.27 -2.13
C GLY A 451 -10.89 0.50 -3.50
N MET A 452 -10.23 -0.51 -4.04
CA MET A 452 -9.68 -0.43 -5.39
C MET A 452 -10.77 -0.29 -6.45
N HIS A 453 -11.91 -0.98 -6.32
CA HIS A 453 -13.00 -0.91 -7.31
C HIS A 453 -13.58 0.50 -7.43
N TRP A 454 -13.94 1.16 -6.33
CA TRP A 454 -14.49 2.51 -6.43
C TRP A 454 -13.43 3.57 -6.75
N LEU A 455 -12.19 3.37 -6.32
CA LEU A 455 -11.06 4.26 -6.66
C LEU A 455 -10.70 4.20 -8.15
N HIS A 456 -10.89 3.06 -8.82
CA HIS A 456 -10.49 2.85 -10.21
C HIS A 456 -10.89 3.99 -11.14
N THR A 457 -12.03 4.63 -10.90
CA THR A 457 -12.47 5.70 -11.79
C THR A 457 -11.71 7.01 -11.57
N HIS A 458 -11.47 7.39 -10.32
CA HIS A 458 -10.61 8.53 -10.04
C HIS A 458 -9.21 8.29 -10.62
N LEU A 459 -8.71 7.06 -10.48
CA LEU A 459 -7.42 6.65 -11.03
C LEU A 459 -7.43 6.68 -12.57
N PHE A 460 -8.49 6.20 -13.20
CA PHE A 460 -8.63 6.24 -14.66
C PHE A 460 -8.47 7.66 -15.20
N PHE A 461 -9.22 8.61 -14.67
CA PHE A 461 -9.14 10.01 -15.14
C PHE A 461 -7.80 10.66 -14.81
N ALA A 462 -7.23 10.38 -13.62
CA ALA A 462 -5.92 10.90 -13.26
C ALA A 462 -4.81 10.39 -14.20
N LEU A 463 -4.81 9.08 -14.49
CA LEU A 463 -3.85 8.46 -15.40
C LEU A 463 -4.08 8.87 -16.86
N ALA A 464 -5.34 9.00 -17.31
CA ALA A 464 -5.67 9.47 -18.65
C ALA A 464 -5.12 10.88 -18.91
N LYS A 465 -5.21 11.79 -17.94
CA LYS A 465 -4.58 13.13 -18.03
C LYS A 465 -3.07 13.09 -18.25
N GLU A 466 -2.38 12.07 -17.73
CA GLU A 466 -0.94 11.88 -17.94
C GLU A 466 -0.60 11.37 -19.35
N LEU A 467 -1.53 10.69 -20.01
CA LEU A 467 -1.34 10.16 -21.37
C LEU A 467 -1.66 11.19 -22.47
N VAL A 468 -2.50 12.15 -22.16
CA VAL A 468 -2.91 13.22 -23.10
C VAL A 468 -1.86 14.36 -23.09
N PRO A 469 -1.63 15.06 -24.24
CA PRO A 469 -0.78 16.24 -24.30
C PRO A 469 -1.16 17.30 -23.25
N LYS A 470 -0.16 18.01 -22.69
CA LYS A 470 -0.40 19.03 -21.64
C LYS A 470 -1.38 20.11 -22.06
N SER A 471 -1.40 20.48 -23.33
CA SER A 471 -2.34 21.47 -23.89
C SER A 471 -3.80 21.08 -23.77
N LEU A 472 -4.11 19.78 -23.72
CA LEU A 472 -5.47 19.25 -23.61
C LEU A 472 -5.79 18.75 -22.19
N ALA A 473 -4.79 18.37 -21.43
CA ALA A 473 -4.96 17.75 -20.10
C ALA A 473 -5.24 18.77 -18.98
N GLY A 474 -4.91 20.05 -19.16
CA GLY A 474 -4.92 21.04 -18.10
C GLY A 474 -3.84 20.77 -17.02
N SER A 475 -4.11 21.14 -15.77
CA SER A 475 -3.17 20.93 -14.66
C SER A 475 -3.00 19.44 -14.34
N ARG A 476 -1.73 19.01 -14.28
CA ARG A 476 -1.36 17.65 -13.84
C ARG A 476 -1.15 17.59 -12.33
N ILE A 477 -1.26 16.40 -11.77
CA ILE A 477 -1.00 16.18 -10.36
C ILE A 477 0.48 16.48 -10.06
N GLY A 478 0.70 17.47 -9.17
CA GLY A 478 2.00 17.83 -8.62
C GLY A 478 2.25 17.18 -7.26
N PHE A 479 3.41 17.47 -6.69
CA PHE A 479 3.70 17.11 -5.31
C PHE A 479 2.95 18.09 -4.38
N ILE A 480 2.05 17.57 -3.56
CA ILE A 480 1.42 18.26 -2.45
C ILE A 480 1.53 17.32 -1.26
N PRO A 481 2.13 17.71 -0.12
CA PRO A 481 2.10 16.91 1.09
C PRO A 481 0.66 16.52 1.45
N THR A 482 0.46 15.31 1.94
CA THR A 482 -0.89 14.80 2.20
C THR A 482 -1.61 15.62 3.27
N ALA A 483 -0.88 16.05 4.29
CA ALA A 483 -1.37 16.91 5.37
C ALA A 483 -1.82 18.31 4.90
N LEU A 484 -1.26 18.80 3.78
CA LEU A 484 -1.61 20.09 3.18
C LEU A 484 -2.67 19.97 2.06
N ALA A 485 -3.23 18.77 1.83
CA ALA A 485 -4.29 18.56 0.86
C ALA A 485 -5.60 19.22 1.38
N GLU A 486 -5.87 20.43 0.93
CA GLU A 486 -7.05 21.20 1.37
C GLU A 486 -8.36 20.47 1.05
N SER A 487 -9.21 20.34 2.06
CA SER A 487 -10.62 20.01 1.93
C SER A 487 -11.48 21.20 2.36
N LYS A 488 -12.55 21.46 1.62
CA LYS A 488 -13.53 22.51 1.96
C LYS A 488 -14.38 22.16 3.18
N ILE A 489 -14.30 20.94 3.67
CA ILE A 489 -15.05 20.42 4.79
C ILE A 489 -14.21 19.39 5.56
N GLN A 490 -14.47 19.30 6.87
CA GLN A 490 -13.90 18.29 7.76
C GLN A 490 -15.02 17.33 8.17
N GLU A 491 -15.35 16.41 7.28
CA GLU A 491 -16.52 15.56 7.44
C GLU A 491 -16.39 14.52 8.55
N ARG A 492 -15.16 14.21 8.98
CA ARG A 492 -14.89 13.23 10.06
C ARG A 492 -14.70 13.88 11.43
N HIS A 493 -14.48 15.20 11.47
CA HIS A 493 -14.26 15.90 12.73
C HIS A 493 -15.57 16.01 13.54
N PRO A 494 -15.61 15.64 14.83
CA PRO A 494 -16.84 15.62 15.62
C PRO A 494 -17.54 16.99 15.66
N ASP A 495 -16.79 18.06 15.94
CA ASP A 495 -17.36 19.41 16.16
C ASP A 495 -17.41 20.27 14.89
N ARG A 496 -16.55 20.02 13.90
CA ARG A 496 -16.46 20.80 12.65
C ARG A 496 -17.18 20.16 11.48
N ARG A 497 -17.81 19.01 11.70
CA ARG A 497 -18.59 18.30 10.68
C ARG A 497 -19.74 19.15 10.19
N PRO A 498 -19.83 19.46 8.88
CA PRO A 498 -20.97 20.22 8.36
C PRO A 498 -22.24 19.36 8.37
N GLY A 499 -23.40 20.02 8.50
CA GLY A 499 -24.71 19.37 8.38
C GLY A 499 -24.86 18.63 7.04
N LEU A 500 -25.73 17.60 7.01
CA LEU A 500 -25.88 16.66 5.90
C LEU A 500 -25.99 17.33 4.52
N PHE A 501 -26.90 18.30 4.35
CA PHE A 501 -27.12 18.94 3.05
C PHE A 501 -25.89 19.72 2.56
N ARG A 502 -25.20 20.46 3.45
CA ARG A 502 -23.98 21.17 3.10
C ARG A 502 -22.87 20.19 2.73
N ARG A 503 -22.72 19.10 3.48
CA ARG A 503 -21.74 18.05 3.22
C ARG A 503 -21.96 17.39 1.86
N LEU A 504 -23.20 16.92 1.60
CA LEU A 504 -23.55 16.30 0.32
C LEU A 504 -23.33 17.26 -0.86
N ARG A 505 -23.75 18.54 -0.72
CA ARG A 505 -23.52 19.55 -1.77
C ARG A 505 -22.03 19.73 -2.07
N VAL A 506 -21.18 19.85 -1.04
CA VAL A 506 -19.73 20.06 -1.25
C VAL A 506 -19.09 18.81 -1.84
N MET A 507 -19.38 17.61 -1.31
CA MET A 507 -18.83 16.37 -1.81
C MET A 507 -19.29 16.09 -3.25
N PHE A 508 -20.56 16.36 -3.57
CA PHE A 508 -21.12 16.17 -4.90
C PHE A 508 -20.47 17.10 -5.94
N LEU A 509 -20.36 18.40 -5.65
CA LEU A 509 -19.92 19.40 -6.62
C LEU A 509 -18.39 19.56 -6.70
N TYR A 510 -17.65 19.30 -5.62
CA TYR A 510 -16.22 19.64 -5.51
C TYR A 510 -15.30 18.46 -5.19
N GLN A 511 -15.87 17.28 -4.85
CA GLN A 511 -15.11 16.09 -4.49
C GLN A 511 -15.48 14.87 -5.36
N ASP A 512 -16.08 15.12 -6.53
CA ASP A 512 -16.42 14.13 -7.55
C ASP A 512 -17.39 13.01 -7.10
N LEU A 513 -18.17 13.23 -6.01
CA LEU A 513 -19.16 12.27 -5.55
C LEU A 513 -20.28 12.06 -6.58
N TRP A 514 -20.62 13.10 -7.40
CA TRP A 514 -21.61 13.02 -8.47
C TRP A 514 -21.35 11.84 -9.41
N TYR A 515 -20.08 11.59 -9.65
CA TYR A 515 -19.66 10.53 -10.53
C TYR A 515 -20.08 9.15 -10.00
N HIS A 516 -19.87 8.87 -8.71
CA HIS A 516 -20.31 7.60 -8.09
C HIS A 516 -21.81 7.44 -8.14
N VAL A 517 -22.57 8.53 -7.95
CA VAL A 517 -24.04 8.51 -8.07
C VAL A 517 -24.46 8.13 -9.50
N VAL A 518 -23.87 8.75 -10.51
CA VAL A 518 -24.18 8.45 -11.91
C VAL A 518 -23.84 6.99 -12.25
N VAL A 519 -22.68 6.49 -11.81
CA VAL A 519 -22.28 5.09 -12.05
C VAL A 519 -23.26 4.11 -11.42
N VAL A 520 -23.66 4.34 -10.17
CA VAL A 520 -24.61 3.45 -9.48
C VAL A 520 -26.00 3.49 -10.15
N LEU A 521 -26.49 4.67 -10.51
CA LEU A 521 -27.78 4.80 -11.19
C LEU A 521 -27.77 4.13 -12.56
N ALA A 522 -26.71 4.33 -13.36
CA ALA A 522 -26.56 3.68 -14.66
C ALA A 522 -26.48 2.16 -14.51
N ALA A 523 -25.70 1.65 -13.56
CA ALA A 523 -25.62 0.22 -13.29
C ALA A 523 -26.97 -0.35 -12.83
N ALA A 524 -27.68 0.33 -11.94
CA ALA A 524 -28.99 -0.10 -11.47
C ALA A 524 -30.03 -0.13 -12.59
N MET A 525 -30.07 0.88 -13.47
CA MET A 525 -30.97 0.91 -14.64
C MET A 525 -30.67 -0.24 -15.60
N ILE A 526 -29.40 -0.48 -15.94
CA ILE A 526 -29.01 -1.56 -16.84
C ILE A 526 -29.29 -2.93 -16.21
N PHE A 527 -29.06 -3.08 -14.90
CA PHE A 527 -29.36 -4.30 -14.17
C PHE A 527 -30.87 -4.60 -14.20
N SER A 528 -31.68 -3.58 -13.91
CA SER A 528 -33.15 -3.69 -13.96
C SER A 528 -33.63 -4.02 -15.37
N PHE A 529 -33.10 -3.39 -16.40
CA PHE A 529 -33.40 -3.73 -17.78
C PHE A 529 -33.08 -5.19 -18.11
N ALA A 530 -31.89 -5.67 -17.73
CA ALA A 530 -31.48 -7.05 -17.97
C ALA A 530 -32.36 -8.04 -17.23
N LEU A 531 -32.79 -7.70 -16.00
CA LEU A 531 -33.73 -8.54 -15.20
C LEU A 531 -35.10 -8.63 -15.84
N VAL A 532 -35.69 -7.49 -16.23
CA VAL A 532 -37.01 -7.44 -16.90
C VAL A 532 -36.97 -8.21 -18.22
N LYS A 533 -35.91 -8.04 -19.02
CA LYS A 533 -35.73 -8.76 -20.26
C LYS A 533 -35.63 -10.28 -20.03
N SER A 534 -34.84 -10.71 -19.05
CA SER A 534 -34.75 -12.13 -18.67
C SER A 534 -36.11 -12.74 -18.29
N ASN A 535 -36.90 -12.00 -17.54
CA ASN A 535 -38.24 -12.45 -17.12
C ASN A 535 -39.20 -12.56 -18.31
N ASN A 536 -39.24 -11.56 -19.20
CA ASN A 536 -40.09 -11.52 -20.38
C ASN A 536 -39.76 -12.64 -21.39
N GLU A 537 -38.48 -12.95 -21.54
CA GLU A 537 -38.05 -14.04 -22.44
C GLU A 537 -38.21 -15.43 -21.79
N GLY A 538 -38.49 -15.51 -20.46
CA GLY A 538 -38.52 -16.76 -19.69
C GLY A 538 -37.18 -17.51 -19.75
N SER A 539 -36.10 -16.80 -20.03
CA SER A 539 -34.81 -17.38 -20.39
C SER A 539 -33.80 -17.39 -19.26
N LEU A 540 -33.66 -18.54 -18.62
CA LEU A 540 -32.60 -18.81 -17.67
C LEU A 540 -31.20 -18.52 -18.30
N ARG A 541 -31.05 -18.79 -19.59
CA ARG A 541 -29.83 -18.51 -20.36
C ARG A 541 -29.48 -17.03 -20.31
N TYR A 542 -30.45 -16.14 -20.54
CA TYR A 542 -30.21 -14.70 -20.51
C TYR A 542 -29.80 -14.23 -19.12
N LEU A 543 -30.48 -14.69 -18.09
CA LEU A 543 -30.17 -14.43 -16.69
C LEU A 543 -28.69 -14.81 -16.38
N LEU A 544 -28.30 -16.02 -16.71
CA LEU A 544 -26.95 -16.54 -16.42
C LEU A 544 -25.87 -15.73 -17.15
N THR A 545 -26.07 -15.45 -18.44
CA THR A 545 -25.03 -14.81 -19.25
C THR A 545 -24.92 -13.30 -19.05
N HIS A 546 -26.00 -12.58 -18.69
CA HIS A 546 -26.04 -11.13 -18.56
C HIS A 546 -25.96 -10.62 -17.12
N LEU A 547 -26.46 -11.39 -16.16
CA LEU A 547 -26.44 -10.96 -14.76
C LEU A 547 -25.36 -11.66 -13.94
N LEU A 548 -25.14 -12.97 -14.15
CA LEU A 548 -24.23 -13.72 -13.29
C LEU A 548 -22.80 -13.78 -13.83
N VAL A 549 -22.59 -14.06 -15.11
CA VAL A 549 -21.24 -14.12 -15.69
C VAL A 549 -20.53 -12.76 -15.61
N PRO A 550 -21.16 -11.58 -15.83
CA PRO A 550 -20.54 -10.29 -15.63
C PRO A 550 -20.41 -9.84 -14.16
N GLY A 551 -20.52 -10.74 -13.19
CA GLY A 551 -20.54 -10.42 -11.75
C GLY A 551 -19.44 -9.49 -11.26
N ALA A 552 -18.23 -9.60 -11.81
CA ALA A 552 -17.12 -8.70 -11.50
C ALA A 552 -17.39 -7.25 -11.96
N ALA A 553 -18.06 -7.05 -13.13
CA ALA A 553 -18.44 -5.71 -13.58
C ALA A 553 -19.51 -5.11 -12.67
N TRP A 554 -20.52 -5.87 -12.28
CA TRP A 554 -21.52 -5.43 -11.30
C TRP A 554 -20.90 -5.06 -9.96
N SER A 555 -20.02 -5.91 -9.41
CA SER A 555 -19.30 -5.67 -8.17
C SER A 555 -18.49 -4.38 -8.23
N SER A 556 -17.78 -4.14 -9.34
CA SER A 556 -16.99 -2.91 -9.54
C SER A 556 -17.85 -1.64 -9.53
N HIS A 557 -19.03 -1.66 -10.16
CA HIS A 557 -19.92 -0.50 -10.20
C HIS A 557 -20.64 -0.26 -8.88
N PHE A 558 -21.16 -1.31 -8.25
CA PHE A 558 -21.82 -1.19 -6.95
C PHE A 558 -20.86 -0.86 -5.81
N ALA A 559 -19.55 -1.10 -5.96
CA ALA A 559 -18.56 -0.58 -5.02
C ALA A 559 -18.62 0.96 -4.88
N SER A 560 -19.09 1.68 -5.90
CA SER A 560 -19.36 3.12 -5.84
C SER A 560 -20.42 3.54 -4.81
N LEU A 561 -21.18 2.61 -4.25
CA LEU A 561 -22.03 2.85 -3.09
C LEU A 561 -21.22 3.23 -1.84
N ARG A 562 -19.96 2.80 -1.72
CA ARG A 562 -19.11 3.10 -0.56
C ARG A 562 -18.85 4.59 -0.37
N PRO A 563 -18.35 5.35 -1.37
CA PRO A 563 -18.23 6.81 -1.26
C PRO A 563 -19.55 7.52 -0.97
N ILE A 564 -20.66 7.03 -1.53
CA ILE A 564 -22.00 7.59 -1.27
C ILE A 564 -22.38 7.35 0.19
N ALA A 565 -22.22 6.13 0.68
CA ALA A 565 -22.49 5.78 2.07
C ALA A 565 -21.58 6.59 3.03
N TYR A 566 -20.29 6.72 2.71
CA TYR A 566 -19.39 7.56 3.47
C TYR A 566 -19.86 9.02 3.52
N ALA A 567 -20.33 9.58 2.41
CA ALA A 567 -20.86 10.94 2.38
C ALA A 567 -22.11 11.11 3.25
N LEU A 568 -22.97 10.09 3.33
CA LEU A 568 -24.17 10.08 4.17
C LEU A 568 -23.81 9.92 5.67
N TRP A 569 -22.90 9.01 5.98
CA TRP A 569 -22.51 8.63 7.35
C TRP A 569 -20.98 8.49 7.49
N PRO A 570 -20.24 9.61 7.43
CA PRO A 570 -18.79 9.54 7.63
C PRO A 570 -18.49 9.09 9.08
N PRO A 571 -17.53 8.21 9.30
CA PRO A 571 -17.12 7.84 10.64
C PRO A 571 -16.58 9.07 11.37
N THR A 572 -16.81 9.16 12.67
CA THR A 572 -16.20 10.18 13.50
C THR A 572 -14.75 9.79 13.79
N MET A 573 -13.84 10.75 13.67
CA MET A 573 -12.46 10.60 14.04
C MET A 573 -12.23 11.30 15.39
N PRO A 574 -11.75 10.55 16.40
CA PRO A 574 -11.37 11.16 17.67
C PRO A 574 -10.25 12.20 17.47
N GLU A 575 -10.12 13.13 18.41
CA GLU A 575 -8.99 14.06 18.42
C GLU A 575 -7.68 13.27 18.49
N ARG A 576 -6.64 13.75 17.79
CA ARG A 576 -5.35 13.07 17.69
C ARG A 576 -4.78 12.67 19.06
N ARG A 577 -4.87 13.55 20.03
CA ARG A 577 -4.38 13.30 21.40
C ARG A 577 -5.11 12.19 22.14
N GLU A 578 -6.37 11.92 21.81
CA GLU A 578 -7.14 10.82 22.40
C GLU A 578 -6.69 9.45 21.89
N LEU A 579 -6.06 9.42 20.70
CA LEU A 579 -5.51 8.23 20.07
C LEU A 579 -4.07 7.93 20.50
N MET A 580 -3.49 8.76 21.36
CA MET A 580 -2.10 8.66 21.80
C MET A 580 -2.02 8.50 23.32
N THR A 581 -0.97 7.87 23.79
CA THR A 581 -0.58 7.83 25.21
C THR A 581 0.56 8.80 25.45
N ARG A 582 0.51 9.49 26.60
CA ARG A 582 1.57 10.38 27.03
C ARG A 582 2.55 9.60 27.91
N GLU A 583 3.80 9.63 27.54
CA GLU A 583 4.88 8.97 28.25
C GLU A 583 5.96 10.00 28.61
N SER A 584 6.71 9.74 29.67
CA SER A 584 7.88 10.54 30.00
C SER A 584 9.10 9.86 29.39
N ALA A 585 9.80 10.57 28.50
CA ALA A 585 11.07 10.09 27.98
C ALA A 585 12.06 10.05 29.16
N LYS A 586 12.55 8.88 29.49
CA LYS A 586 13.62 8.70 30.46
C LYS A 586 14.90 8.32 29.73
N PRO A 587 16.08 8.79 30.17
CA PRO A 587 17.33 8.17 29.77
C PRO A 587 17.21 6.67 30.14
N ARG A 588 17.21 5.80 29.14
CA ARG A 588 17.07 4.36 29.39
C ARG A 588 18.40 3.80 29.85
N PRO A 589 18.47 3.12 31.01
CA PRO A 589 19.69 2.46 31.44
C PRO A 589 20.03 1.29 30.50
N GLU A 590 21.31 0.91 30.53
CA GLU A 590 21.87 -0.18 29.74
C GLU A 590 21.05 -1.48 29.90
N ALA A 591 20.68 -2.11 28.79
CA ALA A 591 20.12 -3.43 28.80
C ALA A 591 21.20 -4.43 29.26
N LYS A 592 21.14 -4.87 30.53
CA LYS A 592 21.94 -5.99 31.02
C LYS A 592 21.18 -7.29 30.73
N VAL A 593 21.78 -8.14 29.92
CA VAL A 593 21.29 -9.49 29.67
C VAL A 593 21.67 -10.36 30.85
N ASN A 594 20.70 -10.75 31.67
CA ASN A 594 20.89 -11.85 32.60
C ASN A 594 20.57 -13.15 31.91
N GLU A 595 21.49 -14.10 31.88
CA GLU A 595 21.43 -15.38 31.18
C GLU A 595 20.26 -16.30 31.60
N ASP A 596 19.64 -16.09 32.76
CA ASP A 596 18.64 -17.01 33.30
C ASP A 596 17.17 -16.64 33.08
N HIS A 597 16.84 -15.39 32.83
CA HIS A 597 15.46 -14.95 32.44
C HIS A 597 15.51 -13.61 31.71
N LEU A 598 14.95 -13.55 30.50
CA LEU A 598 14.82 -12.37 29.67
C LEU A 598 13.81 -11.35 30.28
N GLN A 599 14.07 -10.90 31.51
CA GLN A 599 13.36 -9.79 32.15
C GLN A 599 14.28 -8.58 32.17
N LEU A 600 13.90 -7.55 31.40
CA LEU A 600 14.53 -6.23 31.46
C LEU A 600 14.25 -5.61 32.85
N HIS A 601 15.23 -5.60 33.72
CA HIS A 601 15.19 -4.80 34.94
C HIS A 601 15.73 -3.39 34.63
N LEU A 602 14.85 -2.40 34.77
CA LEU A 602 15.15 -0.98 34.63
C LEU A 602 15.63 -0.45 36.01
N GLU A 603 16.87 -0.01 36.13
CA GLU A 603 17.32 0.78 37.28
C GLU A 603 16.94 2.24 37.08
N ASP A 604 16.29 2.82 38.09
CA ASP A 604 15.82 4.21 38.10
C ASP A 604 16.99 5.16 38.36
N THR A 605 17.48 5.81 37.33
CA THR A 605 18.44 6.92 37.48
C THR A 605 17.68 8.24 37.47
N SER A 606 17.64 8.93 38.59
CA SER A 606 17.06 10.27 38.73
C SER A 606 17.94 11.32 38.06
N ASP A 607 17.66 11.63 36.78
CA ASP A 607 18.23 12.79 36.11
C ASP A 607 17.09 13.67 35.56
N ASP A 608 17.22 14.99 35.72
CA ASP A 608 16.17 16.01 35.54
C ASP A 608 15.85 16.35 34.08
N SER A 609 16.40 15.61 33.10
CA SER A 609 16.21 15.82 31.67
C SER A 609 15.06 14.99 31.11
N THR A 610 13.82 15.19 31.59
CA THR A 610 12.66 14.50 31.05
C THR A 610 11.88 15.40 30.10
N PHE A 611 11.57 14.92 28.91
CA PHE A 611 10.60 15.55 28.02
C PHE A 611 9.43 14.56 27.74
N GLU A 612 8.30 15.11 27.33
CA GLU A 612 7.11 14.30 27.09
C GLU A 612 7.10 13.79 25.66
N VAL A 613 6.81 12.50 25.51
CA VAL A 613 6.63 11.80 24.25
C VAL A 613 5.18 11.34 24.15
N TRP A 614 4.58 11.57 23.01
CA TRP A 614 3.26 11.06 22.67
C TRP A 614 3.41 9.88 21.72
N ARG A 615 2.96 8.70 22.17
CA ARG A 615 3.01 7.47 21.36
C ARG A 615 1.62 7.06 20.94
N PRO A 616 1.44 6.74 19.65
CA PRO A 616 0.19 6.21 19.15
C PRO A 616 -0.18 4.92 19.88
N ARG A 617 -1.46 4.74 20.16
CA ARG A 617 -1.98 3.41 20.50
C ARG A 617 -1.93 2.55 19.25
N ALA A 618 -1.84 1.23 19.41
CA ALA A 618 -1.86 0.28 18.31
C ALA A 618 -3.06 0.53 17.37
N GLU A 619 -2.89 0.20 16.08
CA GLU A 619 -3.97 0.30 15.10
C GLU A 619 -5.23 -0.44 15.60
N GLN A 620 -6.39 0.20 15.51
CA GLN A 620 -7.64 -0.40 15.94
C GLN A 620 -7.97 -1.63 15.07
N LYS A 621 -8.35 -2.75 15.71
CA LYS A 621 -8.80 -3.93 14.98
C LYS A 621 -10.12 -3.63 14.27
N LEU A 622 -10.22 -4.04 13.00
CA LEU A 622 -11.46 -3.90 12.24
C LEU A 622 -12.59 -4.72 12.88
N GLU A 623 -13.72 -4.06 13.14
CA GLU A 623 -14.89 -4.71 13.72
C GLU A 623 -15.67 -5.49 12.65
N PHE A 624 -15.76 -6.82 12.84
CA PHE A 624 -16.47 -7.71 11.92
C PHE A 624 -17.97 -7.46 11.88
N TRP A 625 -18.59 -7.10 13.01
CA TRP A 625 -20.04 -6.99 13.15
C TRP A 625 -20.62 -5.62 12.79
N ASP A 626 -19.83 -4.73 12.23
CA ASP A 626 -20.36 -3.49 11.68
C ASP A 626 -21.25 -3.78 10.46
N ALA A 627 -22.45 -3.19 10.44
CA ALA A 627 -23.39 -3.32 9.33
C ALA A 627 -22.76 -2.93 7.97
N TRP A 628 -21.84 -1.97 7.96
CA TRP A 628 -21.06 -1.58 6.79
C TRP A 628 -20.07 -2.64 6.31
N ALA A 629 -19.66 -3.55 7.19
CA ALA A 629 -18.81 -4.68 6.84
C ALA A 629 -19.62 -5.83 6.24
N ILE A 630 -20.82 -6.09 6.76
CA ILE A 630 -21.65 -7.28 6.46
C ILE A 630 -22.53 -7.07 5.23
N LEU A 631 -23.22 -5.92 5.16
CA LEU A 631 -24.22 -5.67 4.10
C LEU A 631 -23.70 -5.85 2.66
N PRO A 632 -22.48 -5.41 2.30
CA PRO A 632 -21.93 -5.62 0.97
C PRO A 632 -21.54 -7.08 0.68
N GLU A 633 -21.32 -7.88 1.72
CA GLU A 633 -20.92 -9.27 1.57
C GLU A 633 -22.12 -10.20 1.28
N ILE A 634 -23.32 -9.81 1.73
CA ILE A 634 -24.54 -10.62 1.52
C ILE A 634 -24.78 -10.94 0.04
N PRO A 635 -24.80 -9.96 -0.89
CA PRO A 635 -25.01 -10.25 -2.32
C PRO A 635 -23.92 -11.18 -2.89
N ARG A 636 -22.69 -11.02 -2.42
CA ARG A 636 -21.55 -11.84 -2.87
C ARG A 636 -21.70 -13.29 -2.41
N HIS A 637 -22.02 -13.53 -1.15
CA HIS A 637 -22.21 -14.88 -0.62
C HIS A 637 -23.42 -15.55 -1.25
N ILE A 638 -24.52 -14.82 -1.47
CA ILE A 638 -25.68 -15.32 -2.22
C ILE A 638 -25.26 -15.68 -3.64
N SER A 639 -24.50 -14.83 -4.33
CA SER A 639 -23.99 -15.12 -5.67
C SER A 639 -23.08 -16.36 -5.68
N LEU A 640 -22.22 -16.53 -4.68
CA LEU A 640 -21.36 -17.71 -4.56
C LEU A 640 -22.19 -18.99 -4.32
N LEU A 641 -23.13 -18.96 -3.38
CA LEU A 641 -24.04 -20.08 -3.10
C LEU A 641 -24.86 -20.44 -4.33
N PHE A 642 -25.35 -19.43 -5.05
CA PHE A 642 -26.06 -19.64 -6.30
C PHE A 642 -25.15 -20.31 -7.35
N TRP A 643 -23.91 -19.87 -7.51
CA TRP A 643 -22.94 -20.51 -8.40
C TRP A 643 -22.61 -21.95 -7.99
N VAL A 644 -22.53 -22.24 -6.69
CA VAL A 644 -22.37 -23.62 -6.19
C VAL A 644 -23.58 -24.46 -6.60
N ALA A 645 -24.80 -23.95 -6.40
CA ALA A 645 -26.02 -24.65 -6.76
C ALA A 645 -26.13 -24.91 -8.29
N VAL A 646 -25.77 -23.89 -9.10
CA VAL A 646 -25.71 -24.02 -10.56
C VAL A 646 -24.65 -25.03 -10.97
N GLY A 647 -23.45 -24.96 -10.36
CA GLY A 647 -22.36 -25.91 -10.64
C GLY A 647 -22.74 -27.35 -10.33
N LEU A 648 -23.36 -27.60 -9.19
CA LEU A 648 -23.85 -28.93 -8.82
C LEU A 648 -24.90 -29.45 -9.80
N ARG A 649 -25.83 -28.59 -10.26
CA ARG A 649 -26.84 -28.94 -11.26
C ARG A 649 -26.28 -29.13 -12.66
N LEU A 650 -25.17 -28.49 -12.98
CA LEU A 650 -24.46 -28.66 -14.24
C LEU A 650 -23.56 -29.91 -14.23
N TRP A 651 -23.19 -30.43 -13.04
CA TRP A 651 -22.47 -31.69 -12.89
C TRP A 651 -23.36 -32.92 -13.07
N GLN A 652 -24.63 -32.82 -12.66
CA GLN A 652 -25.66 -33.85 -12.93
C GLN A 652 -26.11 -33.84 -14.39
#